data_457cf9e5e587a16bb4f588d51a3379fc
#
_entry.id   457cf9e5e587a16bb4f588d51a3379fc
#
_cell.length_a   1.000
_cell.length_b   1.000
_cell.length_c   1.000
_cell.angle_alpha   90.00
_cell.angle_beta   90.00
_cell.angle_gamma   90.00
#
_symmetry.space_group_name_H-M   'P 1'
#
loop_
_entity.id
_entity.type
_entity.pdbx_description
1 polymer ?
#
loop_
_entity_poly.entity_id
_entity_poly.type
_entity_poly.pdbx_seq_one_letter_code
_entity_poly.pdbx_strand_id
1 'polypeptide(L)'
;KVFTPFKLYLFGSYAYDLKRFYKDLKAKGYKDIEPQENAFKEAEKRLKQRATNRGKQIFEACYDLVNAPYKNKVKFADDNAKTPAEKTQFYDYLKIKPLTIEYDKTLHIKMYVSEQLLNILDYSDANDKIILTAETGTGKTTSFLMDFIKHRPNKRLLILAPLTAIVEQTKAEFPTIITLTGNSTPEEHIKAKKASIVMATYEQGYKHLNDPNTFDYVVIDEVHNLITANSYKRETIKNLTSLLDSYKIIGLTGTTNQLFKSIGYKLVNVKKELLKPVDVTMTVDNRTPLKVALHHLQSVNGKCILRVNSRDVATNLKIELLKLKKYKKNEILILNSDIHIKKSEDFKQLTSQSKFNDAIKLVITTSIIDEGLSIKQSGFTDAVFIETDYKPMPESVKQFFARFRNADQNRKNYFYYKETKDQTLRSWNPYHAFSETKKNLTTDAKTFDVNDTDKKGIISTRYLYYENSSVNDYALAYDIASTFFGMMTKQEYIHFLELNYNINIIEVKDHTLTKIDTTESKEQSEKNKILVATQWLNNKDEVLDALYVITDNLDLKKSIDYIGLNPSDDIYNLVSTNLKTFENLHKSSVVLERLGVNEVDNILIDKAKKKPIDIRNIKRKIKLYQNLDIINNPKSKTDELNKIKLLKFIAAAKKLKTINKKTLFREWNKLRCNSKNPSYNNLLDLLNHYKHNPLF
;
A
#
# COMPACT_ATOMS: atom_id res chain seq x y z
N LYS A 1 -15.35 -45.96 9.25
CA LYS A 1 -15.04 -44.51 9.28
C LYS A 1 -16.18 -43.81 8.60
N VAL A 2 -16.98 -43.06 9.37
CA VAL A 2 -18.07 -42.23 8.86
C VAL A 2 -17.42 -41.07 8.08
N PHE A 3 -17.67 -41.01 6.78
CA PHE A 3 -17.31 -39.86 5.98
C PHE A 3 -18.15 -38.66 6.47
N THR A 4 -17.49 -37.61 6.94
CA THR A 4 -18.17 -36.35 7.24
C THR A 4 -18.79 -35.82 5.96
N PRO A 5 -19.90 -35.07 6.01
CA PRO A 5 -20.48 -34.39 4.85
C PRO A 5 -19.41 -33.66 4.01
N PHE A 6 -18.40 -33.11 4.67
CA PHE A 6 -17.28 -32.42 4.04
C PHE A 6 -16.39 -33.32 3.15
N LYS A 7 -16.05 -34.56 3.55
CA LYS A 7 -15.28 -35.46 2.69
C LYS A 7 -16.02 -35.85 1.43
N LEU A 8 -17.34 -35.90 1.50
CA LEU A 8 -18.21 -36.09 0.35
C LEU A 8 -18.22 -34.88 -0.59
N TYR A 9 -18.10 -33.68 -0.03
CA TYR A 9 -17.94 -32.45 -0.78
C TYR A 9 -16.64 -32.41 -1.58
N LEU A 10 -15.51 -32.63 -0.92
CA LEU A 10 -14.18 -32.69 -1.57
C LEU A 10 -14.17 -33.74 -2.69
N PHE A 11 -14.77 -34.89 -2.43
CA PHE A 11 -14.83 -35.96 -3.43
C PHE A 11 -15.68 -35.55 -4.64
N GLY A 12 -16.77 -34.82 -4.45
CA GLY A 12 -17.64 -34.38 -5.52
C GLY A 12 -16.97 -33.36 -6.46
N SER A 13 -16.22 -32.43 -5.89
CA SER A 13 -15.42 -31.47 -6.67
C SER A 13 -14.33 -32.18 -7.49
N TYR A 14 -13.63 -33.10 -6.84
CA TYR A 14 -12.59 -33.91 -7.48
C TYR A 14 -13.16 -34.78 -8.60
N ALA A 15 -14.34 -35.34 -8.35
CA ALA A 15 -15.07 -36.14 -9.35
C ALA A 15 -15.49 -35.31 -10.57
N TYR A 16 -15.93 -34.06 -10.35
CA TYR A 16 -16.33 -33.20 -11.45
C TYR A 16 -15.12 -32.74 -12.29
N ASP A 17 -14.06 -32.30 -11.63
CA ASP A 17 -12.84 -31.85 -12.31
C ASP A 17 -12.20 -33.04 -13.09
N LEU A 18 -12.20 -34.24 -12.54
CA LEU A 18 -11.71 -35.42 -13.22
C LEU A 18 -12.62 -35.82 -14.39
N LYS A 19 -13.96 -35.78 -14.25
CA LYS A 19 -14.88 -36.02 -15.37
C LYS A 19 -14.64 -35.04 -16.52
N ARG A 20 -14.48 -33.76 -16.21
CA ARG A 20 -14.15 -32.71 -17.20
C ARG A 20 -12.79 -32.97 -17.83
N PHE A 21 -11.79 -33.30 -17.03
CA PHE A 21 -10.45 -33.65 -17.48
C PHE A 21 -10.45 -34.85 -18.44
N TYR A 22 -11.16 -35.93 -18.08
CA TYR A 22 -11.29 -37.09 -18.96
C TYR A 22 -12.05 -36.77 -20.25
N LYS A 23 -13.08 -35.93 -20.18
CA LYS A 23 -13.80 -35.46 -21.36
C LYS A 23 -12.88 -34.67 -22.30
N ASP A 24 -12.07 -33.79 -21.74
CA ASP A 24 -11.11 -32.96 -22.49
C ASP A 24 -9.98 -33.81 -23.10
N LEU A 25 -9.53 -34.86 -22.41
CA LEU A 25 -8.54 -35.80 -22.95
C LEU A 25 -9.12 -36.60 -24.11
N LYS A 26 -10.37 -37.09 -23.99
CA LYS A 26 -11.08 -37.78 -25.10
C LYS A 26 -11.26 -36.87 -26.32
N ALA A 27 -11.63 -35.62 -26.10
CA ALA A 27 -11.75 -34.62 -27.17
C ALA A 27 -10.41 -34.34 -27.87
N LYS A 28 -9.30 -34.53 -27.17
CA LYS A 28 -7.92 -34.41 -27.72
C LYS A 28 -7.40 -35.71 -28.34
N GLY A 29 -8.20 -36.77 -28.45
CA GLY A 29 -7.84 -38.01 -29.12
C GLY A 29 -7.04 -39.03 -28.32
N TYR A 30 -6.93 -38.85 -26.97
CA TYR A 30 -6.28 -39.85 -26.10
C TYR A 30 -7.20 -41.07 -25.91
N LYS A 31 -6.75 -42.27 -26.33
CA LYS A 31 -7.57 -43.51 -26.32
C LYS A 31 -7.33 -44.39 -25.10
N ASP A 32 -6.22 -44.29 -24.38
CA ASP A 32 -5.81 -45.23 -23.32
C ASP A 32 -6.21 -44.79 -21.90
N ILE A 33 -7.29 -44.01 -21.77
CA ILE A 33 -7.77 -43.50 -20.47
C ILE A 33 -8.98 -44.25 -19.91
N GLU A 34 -9.56 -45.23 -20.66
CA GLU A 34 -10.76 -45.96 -20.28
C GLU A 34 -10.66 -46.74 -18.96
N PRO A 35 -9.55 -47.43 -18.65
CA PRO A 35 -9.43 -48.17 -17.39
C PRO A 35 -9.47 -47.25 -16.15
N GLN A 36 -8.82 -46.08 -16.23
CA GLN A 36 -8.76 -45.12 -15.13
C GLN A 36 -10.10 -44.41 -14.96
N GLU A 37 -10.78 -44.06 -16.05
CA GLU A 37 -12.13 -43.50 -16.03
C GLU A 37 -13.14 -44.44 -15.40
N ASN A 38 -13.09 -45.76 -15.72
CA ASN A 38 -13.96 -46.76 -15.17
C ASN A 38 -13.69 -47.03 -13.69
N ALA A 39 -12.43 -47.11 -13.27
CA ALA A 39 -12.07 -47.23 -11.86
C ALA A 39 -12.57 -45.99 -11.05
N PHE A 40 -12.50 -44.82 -11.63
CA PHE A 40 -13.04 -43.61 -11.01
C PHE A 40 -14.56 -43.63 -10.89
N LYS A 41 -15.29 -44.02 -11.94
CA LYS A 41 -16.75 -44.17 -11.91
C LYS A 41 -17.22 -45.19 -10.86
N GLU A 42 -16.50 -46.28 -10.70
CA GLU A 42 -16.79 -47.29 -9.68
C GLU A 42 -16.52 -46.74 -8.26
N ALA A 43 -15.41 -46.04 -8.05
CA ALA A 43 -15.11 -45.37 -6.78
C ALA A 43 -16.17 -44.32 -6.43
N GLU A 44 -16.62 -43.52 -7.40
CA GLU A 44 -17.70 -42.52 -7.23
C GLU A 44 -19.01 -43.22 -6.84
N LYS A 45 -19.37 -44.33 -7.50
CA LYS A 45 -20.56 -45.08 -7.22
C LYS A 45 -20.55 -45.65 -5.79
N ARG A 46 -19.43 -46.24 -5.35
CA ARG A 46 -19.25 -46.76 -3.98
C ARG A 46 -19.36 -45.70 -2.91
N LEU A 47 -18.81 -44.50 -3.17
CA LEU A 47 -18.87 -43.37 -2.24
C LEU A 47 -20.27 -42.76 -2.15
N LYS A 48 -20.99 -42.64 -3.26
CA LYS A 48 -22.39 -42.21 -3.30
C LYS A 48 -23.29 -43.17 -2.53
N GLN A 49 -23.06 -44.48 -2.63
CA GLN A 49 -23.82 -45.52 -1.90
C GLN A 49 -23.59 -45.44 -0.38
N ARG A 50 -22.43 -44.98 0.08
CA ARG A 50 -22.09 -44.83 1.51
C ARG A 50 -22.47 -43.48 2.10
N ALA A 51 -22.94 -42.54 1.28
CA ALA A 51 -23.35 -41.24 1.75
C ALA A 51 -24.69 -41.29 2.47
N THR A 52 -24.79 -40.67 3.64
CA THR A 52 -26.08 -40.44 4.31
C THR A 52 -26.96 -39.54 3.42
N ASN A 53 -28.29 -39.63 3.54
CA ASN A 53 -29.22 -38.79 2.74
C ASN A 53 -28.89 -37.28 2.88
N ARG A 54 -28.51 -36.86 4.06
CA ARG A 54 -28.05 -35.45 4.30
C ARG A 54 -26.76 -35.14 3.56
N GLY A 55 -25.78 -36.04 3.55
CA GLY A 55 -24.55 -35.88 2.81
C GLY A 55 -24.75 -35.78 1.31
N LYS A 56 -25.72 -36.53 0.78
CA LYS A 56 -26.12 -36.46 -0.65
C LYS A 56 -26.75 -35.12 -1.01
N GLN A 57 -27.71 -34.68 -0.20
CA GLN A 57 -28.38 -33.36 -0.42
C GLN A 57 -27.39 -32.20 -0.38
N ILE A 58 -26.48 -32.21 0.60
CA ILE A 58 -25.43 -31.20 0.72
C ILE A 58 -24.50 -31.28 -0.51
N PHE A 59 -24.11 -32.45 -0.95
CA PHE A 59 -23.27 -32.66 -2.11
C PHE A 59 -23.90 -32.13 -3.40
N GLU A 60 -25.15 -32.44 -3.66
CA GLU A 60 -25.89 -32.00 -4.84
C GLU A 60 -26.05 -30.47 -4.83
N ALA A 61 -26.42 -29.88 -3.70
CA ALA A 61 -26.56 -28.44 -3.55
C ALA A 61 -25.23 -27.67 -3.72
N CYS A 62 -24.11 -28.24 -3.27
CA CYS A 62 -22.79 -27.63 -3.51
C CYS A 62 -22.34 -27.68 -4.95
N TYR A 63 -22.68 -28.75 -5.63
CA TYR A 63 -22.30 -28.91 -7.02
C TYR A 63 -22.86 -27.77 -7.89
N ASP A 64 -24.11 -27.40 -7.63
CA ASP A 64 -24.76 -26.27 -8.31
C ASP A 64 -24.23 -24.92 -7.86
N LEU A 65 -23.67 -24.86 -6.65
CA LEU A 65 -23.21 -23.61 -6.06
C LEU A 65 -21.78 -23.20 -6.43
N VAL A 66 -20.96 -24.08 -7.01
CA VAL A 66 -19.57 -23.72 -7.39
C VAL A 66 -19.53 -22.49 -8.31
N ASN A 67 -20.52 -22.36 -9.20
CA ASN A 67 -20.65 -21.24 -10.11
C ASN A 67 -21.72 -20.20 -9.68
N ALA A 68 -22.32 -20.38 -8.51
CA ALA A 68 -23.35 -19.48 -8.01
C ALA A 68 -22.78 -18.12 -7.57
N PRO A 69 -23.62 -17.08 -7.48
CA PRO A 69 -23.22 -15.79 -6.91
C PRO A 69 -22.67 -15.92 -5.49
N TYR A 70 -21.69 -15.10 -5.15
CA TYR A 70 -21.01 -15.11 -3.85
C TYR A 70 -21.96 -15.15 -2.66
N LYS A 71 -23.02 -14.31 -2.65
CA LYS A 71 -24.04 -14.25 -1.59
C LYS A 71 -24.71 -15.59 -1.35
N ASN A 72 -24.99 -16.35 -2.41
CA ASN A 72 -25.64 -17.66 -2.30
C ASN A 72 -24.69 -18.70 -1.70
N LYS A 73 -23.39 -18.64 -2.05
CA LYS A 73 -22.35 -19.49 -1.49
C LYS A 73 -22.18 -19.24 0.01
N VAL A 74 -22.08 -17.98 0.43
CA VAL A 74 -21.95 -17.61 1.85
C VAL A 74 -23.17 -18.06 2.63
N LYS A 75 -24.38 -17.75 2.16
CA LYS A 75 -25.62 -18.17 2.80
C LYS A 75 -25.67 -19.68 2.97
N PHE A 76 -25.32 -20.43 1.93
CA PHE A 76 -25.30 -21.89 2.00
C PHE A 76 -24.30 -22.39 3.05
N ALA A 77 -23.09 -21.84 3.10
CA ALA A 77 -22.08 -22.22 4.08
C ALA A 77 -22.53 -21.91 5.51
N ASP A 78 -23.13 -20.75 5.73
CA ASP A 78 -23.62 -20.33 7.04
C ASP A 78 -24.82 -21.18 7.52
N ASP A 79 -25.76 -21.49 6.64
CA ASP A 79 -26.94 -22.29 6.97
C ASP A 79 -26.61 -23.79 7.25
N ASN A 80 -25.53 -24.29 6.68
CA ASN A 80 -25.19 -25.71 6.72
C ASN A 80 -23.99 -26.09 7.59
N ALA A 81 -23.11 -25.14 7.94
CA ALA A 81 -21.98 -25.39 8.83
C ALA A 81 -22.45 -25.55 10.29
N LYS A 82 -22.05 -26.64 10.93
CA LYS A 82 -22.36 -26.91 12.34
C LYS A 82 -21.26 -26.44 13.30
N THR A 83 -20.07 -26.26 12.79
CA THR A 83 -18.89 -25.85 13.55
C THR A 83 -18.09 -24.82 12.76
N PRO A 84 -17.28 -23.95 13.44
CA PRO A 84 -16.38 -23.02 12.75
C PRO A 84 -15.41 -23.74 11.79
N ALA A 85 -14.92 -24.92 12.17
CA ALA A 85 -14.05 -25.72 11.31
C ALA A 85 -14.76 -26.18 10.04
N GLU A 86 -16.02 -26.58 10.13
CA GLU A 86 -16.85 -26.95 8.97
C GLU A 86 -17.12 -25.74 8.07
N LYS A 87 -17.39 -24.57 8.67
CA LYS A 87 -17.57 -23.31 7.93
C LYS A 87 -16.31 -22.94 7.13
N THR A 88 -15.13 -23.01 7.74
CA THR A 88 -13.86 -22.80 7.04
C THR A 88 -13.71 -23.76 5.86
N GLN A 89 -14.06 -25.02 6.05
CA GLN A 89 -14.00 -26.03 5.00
C GLN A 89 -14.98 -25.75 3.84
N PHE A 90 -16.19 -25.25 4.13
CA PHE A 90 -17.12 -24.81 3.09
C PHE A 90 -16.60 -23.59 2.33
N TYR A 91 -15.98 -22.65 3.04
CA TYR A 91 -15.41 -21.45 2.42
C TYR A 91 -14.28 -21.84 1.44
N ASP A 92 -13.39 -22.73 1.86
CA ASP A 92 -12.30 -23.22 1.00
C ASP A 92 -12.83 -23.96 -0.24
N TYR A 93 -13.82 -24.84 -0.04
CA TYR A 93 -14.42 -25.63 -1.11
C TYR A 93 -15.17 -24.79 -2.14
N LEU A 94 -16.05 -23.90 -1.66
CA LEU A 94 -16.85 -23.02 -2.52
C LEU A 94 -16.02 -21.81 -3.04
N LYS A 95 -14.72 -21.77 -2.70
CA LYS A 95 -13.82 -20.65 -3.01
C LYS A 95 -14.39 -19.32 -2.50
N ILE A 96 -14.97 -19.37 -1.30
CA ILE A 96 -15.47 -18.18 -0.61
C ILE A 96 -14.31 -17.55 0.12
N LYS A 97 -13.98 -16.29 -0.20
CA LYS A 97 -13.01 -15.53 0.56
C LYS A 97 -13.62 -15.02 1.87
N PRO A 98 -12.86 -14.95 2.97
CA PRO A 98 -13.35 -14.39 4.22
C PRO A 98 -13.48 -12.87 4.05
N LEU A 99 -14.67 -12.41 3.66
CA LEU A 99 -14.93 -10.98 3.42
C LEU A 99 -15.39 -10.23 4.67
N THR A 100 -15.80 -10.94 5.73
CA THR A 100 -16.26 -10.31 6.97
C THR A 100 -15.13 -10.30 8.00
N ILE A 101 -14.89 -9.14 8.60
CA ILE A 101 -13.97 -9.03 9.74
C ILE A 101 -14.67 -9.56 10.97
N GLU A 102 -14.11 -10.60 11.57
CA GLU A 102 -14.63 -11.18 12.81
C GLU A 102 -14.03 -10.47 14.02
N TYR A 103 -14.91 -9.97 14.91
CA TYR A 103 -14.52 -9.30 16.13
C TYR A 103 -14.62 -10.25 17.33
N ASP A 104 -13.64 -10.16 18.25
CA ASP A 104 -13.64 -10.97 19.49
C ASP A 104 -14.64 -10.42 20.52
N LYS A 105 -14.91 -9.12 20.48
CA LYS A 105 -15.88 -8.44 21.36
C LYS A 105 -16.58 -7.32 20.61
N THR A 106 -17.86 -7.11 20.90
CA THR A 106 -18.63 -5.96 20.42
C THR A 106 -19.18 -5.18 21.61
N LEU A 107 -18.98 -3.87 21.60
CA LEU A 107 -19.49 -2.90 22.56
C LEU A 107 -20.43 -1.95 21.84
N HIS A 108 -21.44 -1.47 22.54
CA HIS A 108 -22.42 -0.52 22.00
C HIS A 108 -22.29 0.84 22.69
N ILE A 109 -22.35 1.91 21.90
CA ILE A 109 -22.30 3.30 22.38
C ILE A 109 -23.44 4.09 21.75
N LYS A 110 -23.93 5.07 22.49
CA LYS A 110 -24.88 6.06 21.95
C LYS A 110 -24.16 7.13 21.14
N MET A 111 -23.10 7.72 21.70
CA MET A 111 -22.36 8.80 21.05
C MET A 111 -20.84 8.61 21.08
N TYR A 112 -20.25 8.34 22.24
CA TYR A 112 -18.81 8.43 22.46
C TYR A 112 -18.21 7.16 23.08
N VAL A 113 -16.96 6.88 22.71
CA VAL A 113 -16.17 5.75 23.24
C VAL A 113 -16.00 5.84 24.76
N SER A 114 -16.00 7.05 25.34
CA SER A 114 -15.93 7.27 26.81
C SER A 114 -17.03 6.51 27.58
N GLU A 115 -18.19 6.26 26.98
CA GLU A 115 -19.26 5.47 27.57
C GLU A 115 -18.86 4.01 27.91
N GLN A 116 -17.85 3.51 27.21
CA GLN A 116 -17.35 2.14 27.33
C GLN A 116 -15.86 2.07 27.73
N LEU A 117 -15.24 3.20 28.11
CA LEU A 117 -13.79 3.25 28.32
C LEU A 117 -13.33 2.30 29.42
N LEU A 118 -14.06 2.19 30.52
CA LEU A 118 -13.74 1.24 31.60
C LEU A 118 -13.76 -0.21 31.08
N ASN A 119 -14.80 -0.60 30.36
CA ASN A 119 -14.92 -1.95 29.79
C ASN A 119 -13.81 -2.25 28.76
N ILE A 120 -13.32 -1.23 28.06
CA ILE A 120 -12.20 -1.33 27.12
C ILE A 120 -10.90 -1.54 27.89
N LEU A 121 -10.65 -0.76 28.93
CA LEU A 121 -9.45 -0.88 29.77
C LEU A 121 -9.40 -2.23 30.49
N ASP A 122 -10.51 -2.68 31.07
CA ASP A 122 -10.60 -4.00 31.71
C ASP A 122 -10.36 -5.13 30.70
N TYR A 123 -10.87 -4.99 29.48
CA TYR A 123 -10.59 -5.97 28.44
C TYR A 123 -9.13 -5.94 27.98
N SER A 124 -8.52 -4.76 27.93
CA SER A 124 -7.08 -4.60 27.66
C SER A 124 -6.21 -5.16 28.80
N ASP A 125 -6.66 -5.10 30.04
CA ASP A 125 -5.94 -5.70 31.17
C ASP A 125 -5.89 -7.24 31.09
N ALA A 126 -6.94 -7.84 30.54
CA ALA A 126 -7.01 -9.27 30.28
C ALA A 126 -6.34 -9.72 28.95
N ASN A 127 -6.04 -8.77 28.06
CA ASN A 127 -5.50 -9.05 26.72
C ASN A 127 -4.45 -8.00 26.35
N ASP A 128 -3.20 -8.36 26.32
CA ASP A 128 -2.08 -7.41 26.13
C ASP A 128 -2.16 -6.56 24.86
N LYS A 129 -2.81 -7.05 23.82
CA LYS A 129 -2.94 -6.35 22.53
C LYS A 129 -4.38 -6.36 22.03
N ILE A 130 -5.01 -5.20 21.97
CA ILE A 130 -6.36 -5.03 21.42
C ILE A 130 -6.40 -3.96 20.34
N ILE A 131 -7.28 -4.14 19.36
CA ILE A 131 -7.62 -3.12 18.37
C ILE A 131 -9.07 -2.69 18.62
N LEU A 132 -9.25 -1.42 18.89
CA LEU A 132 -10.55 -0.79 19.04
C LEU A 132 -10.99 -0.18 17.71
N THR A 133 -11.96 -0.81 17.05
CA THR A 133 -12.58 -0.30 15.85
C THR A 133 -13.81 0.50 16.20
N ALA A 134 -13.80 1.79 15.96
CA ALA A 134 -14.94 2.67 16.19
C ALA A 134 -14.99 3.74 15.11
N GLU A 135 -16.19 4.17 14.74
CA GLU A 135 -16.38 5.17 13.68
C GLU A 135 -15.66 6.49 13.98
N THR A 136 -15.34 7.19 12.90
CA THR A 136 -14.70 8.52 13.00
C THR A 136 -15.65 9.50 13.73
N GLY A 137 -15.10 10.31 14.64
CA GLY A 137 -15.89 11.29 15.40
C GLY A 137 -16.54 10.73 16.67
N THR A 138 -16.30 9.48 17.05
CA THR A 138 -16.78 8.90 18.32
C THR A 138 -15.88 9.22 19.52
N GLY A 139 -14.93 10.17 19.38
CA GLY A 139 -14.07 10.61 20.48
C GLY A 139 -13.07 9.58 20.97
N LYS A 140 -12.60 8.66 20.10
CA LYS A 140 -11.64 7.61 20.46
C LYS A 140 -10.46 8.14 21.27
N THR A 141 -9.66 9.00 20.68
CA THR A 141 -8.44 9.55 21.30
C THR A 141 -8.77 10.47 22.47
N THR A 142 -9.81 11.31 22.32
CA THR A 142 -10.30 12.23 23.37
C THR A 142 -10.71 11.49 24.63
N SER A 143 -11.37 10.33 24.51
CA SER A 143 -11.78 9.52 25.69
C SER A 143 -10.57 9.09 26.53
N PHE A 144 -9.46 8.69 25.87
CA PHE A 144 -8.25 8.34 26.60
C PHE A 144 -7.55 9.57 27.21
N LEU A 145 -7.54 10.71 26.51
CA LEU A 145 -6.93 11.95 27.02
C LEU A 145 -7.67 12.49 28.26
N MET A 146 -8.99 12.39 28.29
CA MET A 146 -9.83 12.99 29.35
C MET A 146 -10.11 12.05 30.52
N ASP A 147 -10.39 10.78 30.22
CA ASP A 147 -10.98 9.88 31.23
C ASP A 147 -10.03 8.76 31.67
N PHE A 148 -8.85 8.58 31.04
CA PHE A 148 -7.93 7.50 31.40
C PHE A 148 -7.51 7.56 32.87
N ILE A 149 -7.05 8.71 33.35
CA ILE A 149 -6.57 8.89 34.75
C ILE A 149 -7.69 8.64 35.74
N LYS A 150 -8.94 8.97 35.41
CA LYS A 150 -10.11 8.69 36.25
C LYS A 150 -10.29 7.18 36.52
N HIS A 151 -10.01 6.35 35.52
CA HIS A 151 -10.17 4.91 35.61
C HIS A 151 -8.87 4.18 36.02
N ARG A 152 -7.70 4.79 35.80
CA ARG A 152 -6.37 4.23 36.08
C ARG A 152 -5.44 5.30 36.67
N PRO A 153 -5.73 5.81 37.91
CA PRO A 153 -5.07 6.99 38.47
C PRO A 153 -3.55 6.85 38.66
N ASN A 154 -3.06 5.62 38.89
CA ASN A 154 -1.65 5.36 39.16
C ASN A 154 -0.93 4.77 37.94
N LYS A 155 -1.53 4.85 36.75
CA LYS A 155 -0.99 4.29 35.52
C LYS A 155 -0.56 5.38 34.56
N ARG A 156 0.45 5.08 33.75
CA ARG A 156 1.01 5.99 32.75
C ARG A 156 0.62 5.56 31.36
N LEU A 157 0.22 6.52 30.56
CA LEU A 157 -0.27 6.35 29.19
C LEU A 157 0.58 7.09 28.18
N LEU A 158 1.06 6.38 27.16
CA LEU A 158 1.61 6.97 25.95
C LEU A 158 0.59 6.85 24.80
N ILE A 159 0.25 7.97 24.17
CA ILE A 159 -0.58 7.99 22.96
C ILE A 159 0.32 8.30 21.78
N LEU A 160 0.29 7.44 20.77
CA LEU A 160 1.07 7.59 19.54
C LEU A 160 0.17 8.01 18.39
N ALA A 161 0.54 9.07 17.68
CA ALA A 161 -0.20 9.58 16.52
C ALA A 161 0.67 9.56 15.24
N PRO A 162 0.08 9.33 14.06
CA PRO A 162 0.84 9.21 12.81
C PRO A 162 1.35 10.55 12.27
N LEU A 163 0.75 11.69 12.69
CA LEU A 163 1.05 13.03 12.17
C LEU A 163 1.34 14.03 13.28
N THR A 164 2.35 14.88 13.04
CA THR A 164 2.66 16.04 13.89
C THR A 164 1.45 16.97 14.08
N ALA A 165 0.67 17.19 13.02
CA ALA A 165 -0.52 18.06 13.08
C ALA A 165 -1.56 17.59 14.12
N ILE A 166 -1.75 16.29 14.29
CA ILE A 166 -2.66 15.72 15.30
C ILE A 166 -2.13 16.00 16.71
N VAL A 167 -0.83 15.84 16.92
CA VAL A 167 -0.17 16.10 18.20
C VAL A 167 -0.24 17.60 18.57
N GLU A 168 -0.02 18.48 17.59
CA GLU A 168 -0.11 19.93 17.77
C GLU A 168 -1.56 20.39 18.03
N GLN A 169 -2.54 19.81 17.34
CA GLN A 169 -3.95 20.06 17.61
C GLN A 169 -4.31 19.63 19.04
N THR A 170 -3.84 18.47 19.48
CA THR A 170 -4.05 17.99 20.84
C THR A 170 -3.41 18.92 21.87
N LYS A 171 -2.20 19.43 21.60
CA LYS A 171 -1.53 20.42 22.48
C LYS A 171 -2.37 21.70 22.63
N ALA A 172 -3.02 22.15 21.57
CA ALA A 172 -3.89 23.33 21.60
C ALA A 172 -5.19 23.07 22.36
N GLU A 173 -5.80 21.89 22.19
CA GLU A 173 -7.05 21.52 22.86
C GLU A 173 -6.84 21.12 24.35
N PHE A 174 -5.70 20.51 24.66
CA PHE A 174 -5.33 19.99 25.99
C PHE A 174 -3.96 20.48 26.44
N PRO A 175 -3.80 21.77 26.82
CA PRO A 175 -2.49 22.38 27.11
C PRO A 175 -1.71 21.73 28.26
N THR A 176 -2.39 21.00 29.14
CA THR A 176 -1.80 20.30 30.30
C THR A 176 -1.13 18.99 29.92
N ILE A 177 -1.41 18.43 28.73
CA ILE A 177 -0.83 17.18 28.27
C ILE A 177 0.53 17.45 27.64
N ILE A 178 1.52 16.65 28.02
CA ILE A 178 2.85 16.71 27.40
C ILE A 178 2.79 16.10 26.01
N THR A 179 3.21 16.89 25.01
CA THR A 179 3.22 16.47 23.61
C THR A 179 4.63 16.47 23.04
N LEU A 180 4.97 15.44 22.23
CA LEU A 180 6.29 15.29 21.64
C LEU A 180 6.21 15.16 20.11
N THR A 181 6.94 16.03 19.44
CA THR A 181 7.10 16.07 17.98
C THR A 181 8.58 16.13 17.61
N GLY A 182 8.90 16.17 16.34
CA GLY A 182 10.27 16.34 15.86
C GLY A 182 10.93 17.65 16.33
N ASN A 183 10.13 18.65 16.75
CA ASN A 183 10.59 19.95 17.21
C ASN A 183 10.62 20.07 18.75
N SER A 184 10.37 19.00 19.47
CA SER A 184 10.34 19.03 20.96
C SER A 184 11.73 19.20 21.55
N THR A 185 11.80 20.01 22.61
CA THR A 185 13.02 20.34 23.33
C THR A 185 13.47 19.20 24.28
N PRO A 186 14.75 19.15 24.70
CA PRO A 186 15.21 18.22 25.71
C PRO A 186 14.41 18.29 27.01
N GLU A 187 13.99 19.50 27.44
CA GLU A 187 13.17 19.71 28.63
C GLU A 187 11.79 19.08 28.50
N GLU A 188 11.15 19.14 27.32
CA GLU A 188 9.88 18.47 27.06
C GLU A 188 10.03 16.95 27.15
N HIS A 189 11.12 16.40 26.65
CA HIS A 189 11.45 14.97 26.80
C HIS A 189 11.66 14.55 28.26
N ILE A 190 12.29 15.40 29.08
CA ILE A 190 12.46 15.15 30.53
C ILE A 190 11.09 15.20 31.24
N LYS A 191 10.25 16.19 30.93
CA LYS A 191 8.89 16.30 31.48
C LYS A 191 8.05 15.08 31.09
N ALA A 192 8.16 14.59 29.86
CA ALA A 192 7.43 13.41 29.39
C ALA A 192 7.75 12.15 30.20
N LYS A 193 8.98 11.99 30.74
CA LYS A 193 9.34 10.87 31.60
C LYS A 193 8.59 10.83 32.93
N LYS A 194 8.01 11.94 33.36
CA LYS A 194 7.28 12.07 34.64
C LYS A 194 5.78 12.25 34.49
N ALA A 195 5.30 12.56 33.29
CA ALA A 195 3.89 12.82 33.02
C ALA A 195 3.05 11.55 33.02
N SER A 196 1.82 11.64 33.52
CA SER A 196 0.87 10.51 33.52
C SER A 196 0.34 10.21 32.11
N ILE A 197 0.13 11.25 31.29
CA ILE A 197 -0.26 11.11 29.89
C ILE A 197 0.72 11.87 29.01
N VAL A 198 1.23 11.19 28.00
CA VAL A 198 2.09 11.76 26.97
C VAL A 198 1.49 11.44 25.61
N MET A 199 1.45 12.42 24.71
CA MET A 199 1.12 12.19 23.31
C MET A 199 2.33 12.49 22.43
N ALA A 200 2.66 11.59 21.52
CA ALA A 200 3.85 11.72 20.66
C ALA A 200 3.56 11.28 19.22
N THR A 201 4.35 11.78 18.27
CA THR A 201 4.36 11.16 16.94
C THR A 201 4.98 9.76 17.02
N TYR A 202 4.69 8.90 16.04
CA TYR A 202 5.31 7.56 15.96
C TYR A 202 6.84 7.64 16.04
N GLU A 203 7.44 8.61 15.34
CA GLU A 203 8.89 8.83 15.29
C GLU A 203 9.50 9.27 16.63
N GLN A 204 8.74 9.99 17.46
CA GLN A 204 9.22 10.42 18.78
C GLN A 204 8.86 9.40 19.86
N GLY A 205 7.69 8.76 19.72
CA GLY A 205 7.19 7.81 20.71
C GLY A 205 8.09 6.61 20.91
N TYR A 206 8.61 6.00 19.81
CA TYR A 206 9.46 4.82 19.96
C TYR A 206 10.73 5.08 20.80
N LYS A 207 11.25 6.33 20.81
CA LYS A 207 12.41 6.69 21.65
C LYS A 207 12.14 6.55 23.15
N HIS A 208 10.88 6.64 23.55
CA HIS A 208 10.43 6.51 24.94
C HIS A 208 10.01 5.08 25.30
N LEU A 209 9.95 4.16 24.33
CA LEU A 209 9.59 2.76 24.53
C LEU A 209 10.80 1.84 24.77
N ASN A 210 12.02 2.35 24.71
CA ASN A 210 13.23 1.55 24.98
C ASN A 210 13.36 1.10 26.44
N ASP A 211 12.66 1.79 27.36
CA ASP A 211 12.56 1.37 28.77
C ASP A 211 11.14 0.84 29.03
N PRO A 212 10.95 -0.50 29.15
CA PRO A 212 9.62 -1.12 29.26
C PRO A 212 8.84 -0.71 30.51
N ASN A 213 9.48 -0.09 31.51
CA ASN A 213 8.81 0.38 32.72
C ASN A 213 8.32 1.83 32.62
N THR A 214 8.50 2.48 31.47
CA THR A 214 8.17 3.90 31.31
C THR A 214 6.67 4.16 31.23
N PHE A 215 5.89 3.29 30.57
CA PHE A 215 4.45 3.41 30.40
C PHE A 215 3.77 2.07 30.67
N ASP A 216 2.57 2.13 31.30
CA ASP A 216 1.76 0.94 31.54
C ASP A 216 0.91 0.60 30.31
N TYR A 217 0.48 1.61 29.56
CA TYR A 217 -0.34 1.46 28.35
C TYR A 217 0.23 2.27 27.20
N VAL A 218 0.16 1.71 26.02
CA VAL A 218 0.46 2.41 24.76
C VAL A 218 -0.79 2.40 23.90
N VAL A 219 -1.36 3.57 23.68
CA VAL A 219 -2.46 3.77 22.73
C VAL A 219 -1.87 4.19 21.39
N ILE A 220 -2.24 3.50 20.31
CA ILE A 220 -1.77 3.80 18.96
C ILE A 220 -2.97 4.31 18.16
N ASP A 221 -3.00 5.61 17.92
CA ASP A 221 -4.04 6.23 17.10
C ASP A 221 -3.79 5.92 15.61
N GLU A 222 -4.87 5.69 14.86
CA GLU A 222 -4.86 5.21 13.48
C GLU A 222 -3.94 3.99 13.28
N VAL A 223 -4.10 2.98 14.16
CA VAL A 223 -3.24 1.78 14.24
C VAL A 223 -3.14 1.01 12.92
N HIS A 224 -4.13 1.13 12.01
CA HIS A 224 -4.05 0.54 10.68
C HIS A 224 -2.80 0.98 9.92
N ASN A 225 -2.21 2.14 10.25
CA ASN A 225 -0.95 2.61 9.69
C ASN A 225 0.25 1.70 10.02
N LEU A 226 0.20 0.91 11.08
CA LEU A 226 1.24 -0.10 11.34
C LEU A 226 1.34 -1.13 10.20
N ILE A 227 0.25 -1.37 9.48
CA ILE A 227 0.22 -2.22 8.28
C ILE A 227 0.36 -1.36 7.03
N THR A 228 -0.53 -0.40 6.80
CA THR A 228 -0.64 0.32 5.53
C THR A 228 0.53 1.26 5.25
N ALA A 229 1.15 1.86 6.27
CA ALA A 229 2.29 2.75 6.11
C ALA A 229 3.65 2.03 5.87
N ASN A 230 3.68 0.69 5.90
CA ASN A 230 4.88 -0.07 5.55
C ASN A 230 5.37 0.17 4.10
N SER A 231 4.52 0.72 3.24
CA SER A 231 4.90 1.09 1.87
C SER A 231 5.81 2.32 1.79
N TYR A 232 5.69 3.29 2.73
CA TYR A 232 6.37 4.59 2.66
C TYR A 232 7.06 5.06 3.95
N LYS A 233 6.63 4.57 5.14
CA LYS A 233 7.26 4.87 6.45
C LYS A 233 7.91 3.63 7.09
N ARG A 234 8.48 2.75 6.27
CA ARG A 234 8.95 1.42 6.69
C ARG A 234 9.84 1.43 7.93
N GLU A 235 10.87 2.26 7.95
CA GLU A 235 11.83 2.27 9.07
C GLU A 235 11.18 2.75 10.37
N THR A 236 10.35 3.79 10.32
CA THR A 236 9.61 4.27 11.49
C THR A 236 8.70 3.17 12.05
N ILE A 237 7.93 2.51 11.18
CA ILE A 237 7.04 1.42 11.60
C ILE A 237 7.83 0.24 12.13
N LYS A 238 8.92 -0.15 11.47
CA LYS A 238 9.79 -1.25 11.91
C LYS A 238 10.36 -0.99 13.31
N ASN A 239 10.94 0.20 13.54
CA ASN A 239 11.50 0.58 14.83
C ASN A 239 10.43 0.63 15.93
N LEU A 240 9.26 1.17 15.64
CA LEU A 240 8.16 1.20 16.59
C LEU A 240 7.67 -0.21 16.93
N THR A 241 7.40 -1.04 15.92
CA THR A 241 6.79 -2.36 16.12
C THR A 241 7.73 -3.37 16.79
N SER A 242 9.06 -3.19 16.69
CA SER A 242 10.02 -4.04 17.40
C SER A 242 9.92 -3.93 18.93
N LEU A 243 9.34 -2.85 19.46
CA LEU A 243 9.21 -2.59 20.88
C LEU A 243 7.82 -2.88 21.45
N LEU A 244 6.80 -3.06 20.60
CA LEU A 244 5.40 -3.16 21.05
C LEU A 244 5.09 -4.42 21.88
N ASP A 245 5.87 -5.49 21.73
CA ASP A 245 5.61 -6.76 22.43
C ASP A 245 5.80 -6.67 23.93
N SER A 246 6.50 -5.63 24.40
CA SER A 246 6.76 -5.39 25.83
C SER A 246 5.69 -4.55 26.54
N TYR A 247 4.62 -4.14 25.83
CA TYR A 247 3.63 -3.20 26.35
C TYR A 247 2.20 -3.70 26.17
N LYS A 248 1.29 -3.18 27.01
CA LYS A 248 -0.15 -3.28 26.76
C LYS A 248 -0.54 -2.29 25.66
N ILE A 249 -1.02 -2.82 24.55
CA ILE A 249 -1.34 -2.03 23.35
C ILE A 249 -2.84 -1.92 23.15
N ILE A 250 -3.31 -0.68 22.98
CA ILE A 250 -4.66 -0.37 22.54
C ILE A 250 -4.59 0.39 21.22
N GLY A 251 -4.80 -0.31 20.12
CA GLY A 251 -4.88 0.31 18.80
C GLY A 251 -6.24 0.95 18.58
N LEU A 252 -6.27 2.20 18.11
CA LEU A 252 -7.50 2.91 17.75
C LEU A 252 -7.57 3.04 16.23
N THR A 253 -8.72 2.75 15.63
CA THR A 253 -8.93 2.93 14.20
C THR A 253 -10.40 3.08 13.85
N GLY A 254 -10.68 3.74 12.72
CA GLY A 254 -12.00 3.70 12.06
C GLY A 254 -12.13 2.54 11.07
N THR A 255 -11.01 1.91 10.74
CA THR A 255 -10.92 0.83 9.76
C THR A 255 -9.93 -0.21 10.25
N THR A 256 -10.41 -1.41 10.53
CA THR A 256 -9.54 -2.49 11.00
C THR A 256 -9.14 -3.40 9.84
N ASN A 257 -7.91 -3.91 9.90
CA ASN A 257 -7.45 -4.97 9.02
C ASN A 257 -7.54 -6.31 9.76
N GLN A 258 -8.16 -7.29 9.12
CA GLN A 258 -8.36 -8.62 9.71
C GLN A 258 -7.04 -9.34 10.07
N LEU A 259 -5.93 -9.01 9.42
CA LEU A 259 -4.62 -9.62 9.69
C LEU A 259 -4.02 -9.21 11.04
N PHE A 260 -4.56 -8.21 11.73
CA PHE A 260 -4.18 -7.94 13.12
C PHE A 260 -4.40 -9.15 14.04
N LYS A 261 -5.42 -9.99 13.77
CA LYS A 261 -5.58 -11.26 14.51
C LYS A 261 -4.39 -12.19 14.30
N SER A 262 -3.85 -12.26 13.09
CA SER A 262 -2.67 -13.09 12.79
C SER A 262 -1.38 -12.55 13.46
N ILE A 263 -1.36 -11.27 13.80
CA ILE A 263 -0.26 -10.64 14.57
C ILE A 263 -0.45 -10.80 16.09
N GLY A 264 -1.59 -11.32 16.53
CA GLY A 264 -1.87 -11.57 17.96
C GLY A 264 -2.78 -10.56 18.64
N TYR A 265 -3.41 -9.64 17.89
CA TYR A 265 -4.37 -8.69 18.45
C TYR A 265 -5.75 -9.30 18.59
N LYS A 266 -6.46 -8.90 19.66
CA LYS A 266 -7.91 -9.08 19.80
C LYS A 266 -8.65 -7.90 19.19
N LEU A 267 -9.68 -8.16 18.40
CA LEU A 267 -10.44 -7.11 17.72
C LEU A 267 -11.70 -6.78 18.51
N VAL A 268 -11.86 -5.53 18.89
CA VAL A 268 -13.03 -5.00 19.59
C VAL A 268 -13.78 -4.03 18.69
N ASN A 269 -15.04 -4.33 18.41
CA ASN A 269 -15.92 -3.46 17.63
C ASN A 269 -16.75 -2.57 18.55
N VAL A 270 -16.67 -1.25 18.39
CA VAL A 270 -17.52 -0.30 19.10
C VAL A 270 -18.55 0.26 18.13
N LYS A 271 -19.78 -0.27 18.23
CA LYS A 271 -20.88 0.09 17.36
C LYS A 271 -21.67 1.28 17.93
N LYS A 272 -21.84 2.31 17.12
CA LYS A 272 -22.76 3.40 17.39
C LYS A 272 -24.17 2.99 16.96
N GLU A 273 -25.18 3.26 17.80
CA GLU A 273 -26.56 2.80 17.59
C GLU A 273 -27.20 3.35 16.31
N LEU A 274 -26.91 4.61 15.96
CA LEU A 274 -27.47 5.29 14.79
C LEU A 274 -26.35 5.74 13.85
N LEU A 275 -25.93 4.86 12.96
CA LEU A 275 -24.95 5.17 11.96
C LEU A 275 -25.55 5.03 10.55
N LYS A 276 -25.56 6.14 9.79
CA LYS A 276 -25.95 6.11 8.38
C LYS A 276 -24.77 5.66 7.52
N PRO A 277 -24.98 4.77 6.57
CA PRO A 277 -23.93 4.42 5.61
C PRO A 277 -23.56 5.63 4.74
N VAL A 278 -22.33 5.61 4.24
CA VAL A 278 -21.86 6.58 3.26
C VAL A 278 -22.21 6.08 1.87
N ASP A 279 -23.12 6.77 1.18
CA ASP A 279 -23.49 6.44 -0.19
C ASP A 279 -22.37 6.83 -1.17
N VAL A 280 -21.96 5.91 -2.05
CA VAL A 280 -20.88 6.10 -3.00
C VAL A 280 -21.27 5.56 -4.38
N THR A 281 -21.11 6.39 -5.41
CA THR A 281 -21.14 5.94 -6.81
C THR A 281 -19.77 5.40 -7.19
N MET A 282 -19.69 4.13 -7.52
CA MET A 282 -18.46 3.45 -7.91
C MET A 282 -18.35 3.36 -9.43
N THR A 283 -17.20 3.66 -9.98
CA THR A 283 -16.96 3.59 -11.42
C THR A 283 -15.70 2.78 -11.69
N VAL A 284 -15.84 1.73 -12.51
CA VAL A 284 -14.69 1.02 -13.08
C VAL A 284 -14.18 1.82 -14.26
N ASP A 285 -12.92 2.23 -14.21
CA ASP A 285 -12.32 3.05 -15.26
C ASP A 285 -10.85 2.65 -15.47
N ASN A 286 -10.51 2.29 -16.70
CA ASN A 286 -9.16 1.84 -17.05
C ASN A 286 -8.27 2.98 -17.60
N ARG A 287 -8.80 4.20 -17.67
CA ARG A 287 -8.03 5.39 -18.05
C ARG A 287 -7.02 5.77 -16.96
N THR A 288 -6.05 6.60 -17.31
CA THR A 288 -5.10 7.14 -16.32
C THR A 288 -5.83 8.04 -15.32
N PRO A 289 -5.33 8.15 -14.05
CA PRO A 289 -5.95 9.00 -13.04
C PRO A 289 -6.17 10.44 -13.49
N LEU A 290 -5.24 11.01 -14.26
CA LEU A 290 -5.36 12.36 -14.82
C LEU A 290 -6.56 12.50 -15.77
N LYS A 291 -6.75 11.55 -16.69
CA LYS A 291 -7.88 11.58 -17.65
C LYS A 291 -9.22 11.41 -16.95
N VAL A 292 -9.27 10.52 -15.94
CA VAL A 292 -10.49 10.33 -15.13
C VAL A 292 -10.83 11.60 -14.36
N ALA A 293 -9.84 12.23 -13.72
CA ALA A 293 -10.02 13.46 -12.97
C ALA A 293 -10.53 14.61 -13.86
N LEU A 294 -9.89 14.82 -15.01
CA LEU A 294 -10.31 15.85 -15.96
C LEU A 294 -11.76 15.61 -16.45
N HIS A 295 -12.09 14.37 -16.79
CA HIS A 295 -13.44 14.00 -17.23
C HIS A 295 -14.48 14.25 -16.13
N HIS A 296 -14.22 13.80 -14.90
CA HIS A 296 -15.14 14.02 -13.78
C HIS A 296 -15.35 15.52 -13.53
N LEU A 297 -14.25 16.28 -13.47
CA LEU A 297 -14.31 17.71 -13.18
C LEU A 297 -15.05 18.54 -14.26
N GLN A 298 -15.23 18.03 -15.49
CA GLN A 298 -16.05 18.71 -16.51
C GLN A 298 -17.49 18.92 -16.04
N SER A 299 -18.05 17.97 -15.29
CA SER A 299 -19.44 18.00 -14.81
C SER A 299 -19.62 18.65 -13.44
N VAL A 300 -18.54 18.97 -12.72
CA VAL A 300 -18.58 19.57 -11.38
C VAL A 300 -18.81 21.07 -11.47
N ASN A 301 -19.87 21.55 -10.81
CA ASN A 301 -20.24 22.98 -10.77
C ASN A 301 -20.02 23.62 -9.38
N GLY A 302 -19.71 22.84 -8.34
CA GLY A 302 -19.54 23.30 -6.98
C GLY A 302 -18.10 23.13 -6.45
N LYS A 303 -17.93 23.24 -5.15
CA LYS A 303 -16.64 22.92 -4.48
C LYS A 303 -16.41 21.40 -4.52
N CYS A 304 -15.23 21.01 -4.93
CA CYS A 304 -14.86 19.61 -5.06
C CYS A 304 -13.57 19.31 -4.27
N ILE A 305 -13.53 18.15 -3.63
CA ILE A 305 -12.30 17.57 -3.16
C ILE A 305 -12.01 16.28 -3.91
N LEU A 306 -10.82 16.19 -4.47
CA LEU A 306 -10.39 15.10 -5.33
C LEU A 306 -9.09 14.50 -4.81
N ARG A 307 -9.12 13.21 -4.47
CA ARG A 307 -7.95 12.45 -4.05
C ARG A 307 -7.38 11.67 -5.23
N VAL A 308 -6.09 11.87 -5.47
CA VAL A 308 -5.27 11.08 -6.40
C VAL A 308 -4.04 10.55 -5.66
N ASN A 309 -3.49 9.41 -6.08
CA ASN A 309 -2.38 8.78 -5.35
C ASN A 309 -0.98 9.16 -5.89
N SER A 310 -0.88 10.25 -6.63
CA SER A 310 0.39 10.71 -7.22
C SER A 310 0.48 12.23 -7.15
N ARG A 311 1.64 12.73 -6.67
CA ARG A 311 1.96 14.15 -6.68
C ARG A 311 2.04 14.69 -8.10
N ASP A 312 2.61 13.91 -9.02
CA ASP A 312 2.73 14.28 -10.43
C ASP A 312 1.36 14.42 -11.08
N VAL A 313 0.44 13.50 -10.77
CA VAL A 313 -0.96 13.60 -11.26
C VAL A 313 -1.63 14.85 -10.70
N ALA A 314 -1.46 15.14 -9.41
CA ALA A 314 -2.06 16.33 -8.79
C ALA A 314 -1.54 17.64 -9.44
N THR A 315 -0.23 17.73 -9.67
CA THR A 315 0.39 18.90 -10.31
C THR A 315 -0.04 19.04 -11.77
N ASN A 316 0.00 17.96 -12.55
CA ASN A 316 -0.41 17.96 -13.95
C ASN A 316 -1.90 18.30 -14.08
N LEU A 317 -2.75 17.82 -13.18
CA LEU A 317 -4.17 18.15 -13.17
C LEU A 317 -4.38 19.64 -12.96
N LYS A 318 -3.66 20.26 -12.02
CA LYS A 318 -3.72 21.73 -11.80
C LYS A 318 -3.31 22.48 -13.07
N ILE A 319 -2.22 22.08 -13.71
CA ILE A 319 -1.74 22.73 -14.96
C ILE A 319 -2.79 22.65 -16.06
N GLU A 320 -3.35 21.45 -16.30
CA GLU A 320 -4.36 21.28 -17.35
C GLU A 320 -5.65 22.08 -17.06
N LEU A 321 -6.10 22.12 -15.80
CA LEU A 321 -7.28 22.91 -15.42
C LEU A 321 -7.09 24.41 -15.60
N LEU A 322 -5.87 24.93 -15.34
CA LEU A 322 -5.52 26.32 -15.58
C LEU A 322 -5.48 26.65 -17.09
N LYS A 323 -4.90 25.75 -17.92
CA LYS A 323 -4.94 25.87 -19.40
C LYS A 323 -6.37 25.91 -19.93
N LEU A 324 -7.24 25.07 -19.41
CA LEU A 324 -8.65 25.03 -19.76
C LEU A 324 -9.47 26.22 -19.23
N LYS A 325 -8.84 27.12 -18.43
CA LYS A 325 -9.50 28.28 -17.79
C LYS A 325 -10.73 27.93 -16.94
N LYS A 326 -10.83 26.67 -16.48
CA LYS A 326 -11.96 26.22 -15.66
C LYS A 326 -11.88 26.78 -14.24
N TYR A 327 -10.69 26.93 -13.70
CA TYR A 327 -10.42 27.50 -12.38
C TYR A 327 -9.32 28.58 -12.45
N LYS A 328 -9.34 29.52 -11.52
CA LYS A 328 -8.23 30.46 -11.30
C LYS A 328 -7.15 29.81 -10.41
N LYS A 329 -5.91 30.31 -10.47
CA LYS A 329 -4.77 29.75 -9.69
C LYS A 329 -5.06 29.67 -8.17
N ASN A 330 -5.70 30.69 -7.62
CA ASN A 330 -6.09 30.80 -6.20
C ASN A 330 -7.34 29.98 -5.82
N GLU A 331 -8.02 29.38 -6.78
CA GLU A 331 -9.19 28.51 -6.52
C GLU A 331 -8.80 27.04 -6.42
N ILE A 332 -7.53 26.67 -6.75
CA ILE A 332 -7.02 25.30 -6.70
C ILE A 332 -5.96 25.16 -5.62
N LEU A 333 -6.24 24.32 -4.62
CA LEU A 333 -5.29 23.93 -3.59
C LEU A 333 -4.79 22.50 -3.86
N ILE A 334 -3.46 22.28 -3.81
CA ILE A 334 -2.87 20.96 -3.79
C ILE A 334 -2.43 20.64 -2.36
N LEU A 335 -2.83 19.47 -1.84
CA LEU A 335 -2.41 18.94 -0.55
C LEU A 335 -1.64 17.64 -0.77
N ASN A 336 -0.38 17.62 -0.41
CA ASN A 336 0.46 16.42 -0.42
C ASN A 336 1.46 16.45 0.76
N SER A 337 2.28 15.42 0.88
CA SER A 337 3.27 15.31 1.96
C SER A 337 4.52 16.17 1.78
N ASP A 338 4.53 17.12 0.84
CA ASP A 338 5.64 18.03 0.61
C ASP A 338 5.81 19.00 1.80
N ILE A 339 7.07 19.28 2.16
CA ILE A 339 7.40 20.15 3.29
C ILE A 339 6.86 21.57 3.07
N HIS A 340 6.94 22.09 1.84
CA HIS A 340 6.44 23.43 1.54
C HIS A 340 4.93 23.53 1.71
N ILE A 341 4.20 22.48 1.29
CA ILE A 341 2.74 22.43 1.47
C ILE A 341 2.38 22.32 2.94
N LYS A 342 3.10 21.51 3.72
CA LYS A 342 2.88 21.38 5.17
C LYS A 342 3.16 22.69 5.93
N LYS A 343 4.02 23.56 5.42
CA LYS A 343 4.31 24.90 5.98
C LYS A 343 3.37 25.99 5.46
N SER A 344 2.53 25.73 4.46
CA SER A 344 1.61 26.72 3.88
C SER A 344 0.51 27.14 4.86
N GLU A 345 0.02 28.36 4.72
CA GLU A 345 -1.09 28.88 5.56
C GLU A 345 -2.38 28.05 5.35
N ASP A 346 -2.67 27.59 4.13
CA ASP A 346 -3.84 26.76 3.85
C ASP A 346 -3.76 25.42 4.62
N PHE A 347 -2.56 24.79 4.71
CA PHE A 347 -2.39 23.57 5.49
C PHE A 347 -2.51 23.82 6.99
N LYS A 348 -1.95 24.93 7.49
CA LYS A 348 -2.09 25.33 8.88
C LYS A 348 -3.55 25.62 9.22
N GLN A 349 -4.29 26.30 8.35
CA GLN A 349 -5.72 26.56 8.54
C GLN A 349 -6.52 25.26 8.57
N LEU A 350 -6.23 24.29 7.66
CA LEU A 350 -6.87 22.98 7.68
C LEU A 350 -6.60 22.24 9.00
N THR A 351 -5.36 22.23 9.47
CA THR A 351 -4.97 21.50 10.69
C THR A 351 -5.51 22.13 11.95
N SER A 352 -5.55 23.48 12.04
CA SER A 352 -6.04 24.20 13.23
C SER A 352 -7.55 24.38 13.27
N GLN A 353 -8.18 24.64 12.12
CA GLN A 353 -9.60 24.97 12.03
C GLN A 353 -10.47 23.92 11.34
N SER A 354 -9.88 22.90 10.73
CA SER A 354 -10.56 21.91 9.89
C SER A 354 -11.31 22.54 8.71
N LYS A 355 -10.79 23.64 8.17
CA LYS A 355 -11.39 24.42 7.07
C LYS A 355 -10.32 24.85 6.07
N PHE A 356 -10.74 25.11 4.85
CA PHE A 356 -9.96 25.71 3.80
C PHE A 356 -10.36 27.18 3.64
N ASN A 357 -9.51 27.96 2.97
CA ASN A 357 -9.87 29.30 2.54
C ASN A 357 -11.12 29.26 1.63
N ASP A 358 -12.05 30.18 1.82
CA ASP A 358 -13.35 30.18 1.09
C ASP A 358 -13.20 30.39 -0.42
N ALA A 359 -12.09 31.02 -0.86
CA ALA A 359 -11.75 31.15 -2.27
C ALA A 359 -11.45 29.82 -2.96
N ILE A 360 -11.06 28.77 -2.21
CA ILE A 360 -10.76 27.44 -2.75
C ILE A 360 -12.03 26.76 -3.22
N LYS A 361 -12.07 26.40 -4.51
CA LYS A 361 -13.16 25.64 -5.13
C LYS A 361 -12.78 24.18 -5.39
N LEU A 362 -11.50 23.91 -5.62
CA LEU A 362 -10.98 22.59 -5.87
C LEU A 362 -9.80 22.28 -4.94
N VAL A 363 -9.92 21.23 -4.17
CA VAL A 363 -8.82 20.65 -3.41
C VAL A 363 -8.38 19.37 -4.10
N ILE A 364 -7.12 19.32 -4.55
CA ILE A 364 -6.49 18.11 -5.08
C ILE A 364 -5.58 17.57 -3.99
N THR A 365 -5.81 16.34 -3.54
CA THR A 365 -5.06 15.76 -2.42
C THR A 365 -4.49 14.39 -2.73
N THR A 366 -3.44 14.01 -2.00
CA THR A 366 -2.92 12.65 -1.96
C THR A 366 -3.39 11.95 -0.67
N SER A 367 -2.80 10.81 -0.33
CA SER A 367 -3.11 10.06 0.91
C SER A 367 -2.90 10.84 2.21
N ILE A 368 -2.31 12.02 2.19
CA ILE A 368 -2.13 12.85 3.40
C ILE A 368 -3.46 13.19 4.08
N ILE A 369 -4.54 13.29 3.30
CA ILE A 369 -5.87 13.56 3.85
C ILE A 369 -6.40 12.35 4.65
N ASP A 370 -5.98 11.15 4.30
CA ASP A 370 -6.47 9.90 4.92
C ASP A 370 -5.90 9.74 6.36
N GLU A 371 -4.83 10.46 6.71
CA GLU A 371 -4.05 10.27 7.94
C GLU A 371 -4.55 11.12 9.14
N GLY A 372 -5.88 11.29 9.33
CA GLY A 372 -6.41 11.93 10.56
C GLY A 372 -6.85 13.38 10.43
N LEU A 373 -6.68 14.01 9.28
CA LEU A 373 -7.20 15.36 9.04
C LEU A 373 -8.73 15.33 8.95
N SER A 374 -9.40 16.36 9.47
CA SER A 374 -10.86 16.48 9.43
C SER A 374 -11.27 17.70 8.60
N ILE A 375 -12.37 17.58 7.87
CA ILE A 375 -12.97 18.67 7.10
C ILE A 375 -14.33 18.95 7.71
N LYS A 376 -14.46 20.13 8.35
CA LYS A 376 -15.72 20.61 8.94
C LYS A 376 -16.41 21.67 8.07
N GLN A 377 -15.75 22.09 6.98
CA GLN A 377 -16.29 23.08 6.06
C GLN A 377 -17.42 22.50 5.24
N SER A 378 -18.53 23.25 5.16
CA SER A 378 -19.66 22.96 4.25
C SER A 378 -19.42 23.47 2.84
N GLY A 379 -20.31 23.10 1.91
CA GLY A 379 -20.31 23.58 0.53
C GLY A 379 -19.52 22.72 -0.47
N PHE A 380 -18.96 21.59 -0.04
CA PHE A 380 -18.43 20.59 -0.97
C PHE A 380 -19.58 19.79 -1.58
N THR A 381 -19.75 19.92 -2.90
CA THR A 381 -20.76 19.18 -3.65
C THR A 381 -20.31 17.79 -4.02
N ASP A 382 -18.98 17.61 -4.18
CA ASP A 382 -18.38 16.37 -4.65
C ASP A 382 -17.14 16.00 -3.83
N ALA A 383 -17.07 14.73 -3.43
CA ALA A 383 -15.89 14.09 -2.89
C ALA A 383 -15.51 12.91 -3.80
N VAL A 384 -14.31 12.96 -4.37
CA VAL A 384 -13.89 12.06 -5.45
C VAL A 384 -12.62 11.35 -5.07
N PHE A 385 -12.66 10.02 -5.04
CA PHE A 385 -11.50 9.17 -4.83
C PHE A 385 -11.14 8.50 -6.17
N ILE A 386 -9.94 8.75 -6.67
CA ILE A 386 -9.46 8.18 -7.94
C ILE A 386 -8.22 7.34 -7.69
N GLU A 387 -8.32 6.03 -7.99
CA GLU A 387 -7.21 5.09 -7.98
C GLU A 387 -7.36 4.11 -9.13
N THR A 388 -6.85 4.49 -10.29
CA THR A 388 -6.95 3.70 -11.53
C THR A 388 -5.62 3.10 -11.97
N ASP A 389 -4.59 3.14 -11.13
CA ASP A 389 -3.32 2.45 -11.38
C ASP A 389 -3.33 1.04 -10.79
N TYR A 390 -3.98 0.87 -9.63
CA TYR A 390 -4.16 -0.41 -8.96
C TYR A 390 -5.47 -0.40 -8.14
N LYS A 391 -5.86 -1.54 -7.59
CA LYS A 391 -6.99 -1.63 -6.66
C LYS A 391 -6.55 -1.17 -5.28
N PRO A 392 -7.12 -0.09 -4.71
CA PRO A 392 -6.71 0.42 -3.42
C PRO A 392 -7.09 -0.52 -2.28
N MET A 393 -6.42 -0.40 -1.14
CA MET A 393 -6.90 -1.02 0.08
C MET A 393 -8.23 -0.39 0.50
N PRO A 394 -9.24 -1.18 0.90
CA PRO A 394 -10.56 -0.66 1.29
C PRO A 394 -10.51 0.35 2.43
N GLU A 395 -9.53 0.22 3.33
CA GLU A 395 -9.26 1.15 4.43
C GLU A 395 -9.06 2.58 3.91
N SER A 396 -8.30 2.77 2.85
CA SER A 396 -8.05 4.09 2.26
C SER A 396 -9.32 4.74 1.72
N VAL A 397 -10.21 3.94 1.11
CA VAL A 397 -11.50 4.42 0.59
C VAL A 397 -12.38 4.92 1.74
N LYS A 398 -12.51 4.10 2.81
CA LYS A 398 -13.29 4.47 4.00
C LYS A 398 -12.68 5.69 4.69
N GLN A 399 -11.36 5.73 4.87
CA GLN A 399 -10.68 6.83 5.52
C GLN A 399 -10.93 8.16 4.81
N PHE A 400 -10.82 8.19 3.50
CA PHE A 400 -11.08 9.40 2.72
C PHE A 400 -12.50 9.92 2.94
N PHE A 401 -13.53 9.09 2.75
CA PHE A 401 -14.92 9.54 2.90
C PHE A 401 -15.29 9.87 4.35
N ALA A 402 -14.59 9.29 5.33
CA ALA A 402 -14.79 9.59 6.76
C ALA A 402 -14.19 10.93 7.22
N ARG A 403 -13.41 11.63 6.38
CA ARG A 403 -12.80 12.94 6.73
C ARG A 403 -13.81 14.09 6.77
N PHE A 404 -14.94 13.94 6.12
CA PHE A 404 -15.99 14.96 6.05
C PHE A 404 -16.88 14.88 7.27
N ARG A 405 -16.66 15.78 8.24
CA ARG A 405 -17.47 15.92 9.45
C ARG A 405 -18.43 17.09 9.26
N ASN A 406 -19.69 16.93 9.63
CA ASN A 406 -20.77 17.93 9.45
C ASN A 406 -20.98 18.31 7.98
N ALA A 407 -20.72 17.38 7.08
CA ALA A 407 -20.85 17.61 5.65
C ALA A 407 -22.32 17.72 5.24
N ASP A 408 -22.54 18.55 4.22
CA ASP A 408 -23.83 18.74 3.58
C ASP A 408 -24.45 17.40 3.23
N GLN A 409 -25.72 17.23 3.56
CA GLN A 409 -26.46 16.00 3.29
C GLN A 409 -26.57 15.70 1.78
N ASN A 410 -26.24 16.69 0.93
CA ASN A 410 -26.34 16.61 -0.53
C ASN A 410 -24.99 16.36 -1.23
N ARG A 411 -23.87 16.13 -0.50
CA ARG A 411 -22.59 15.83 -1.11
C ARG A 411 -22.64 14.47 -1.79
N LYS A 412 -22.19 14.45 -3.05
CA LYS A 412 -22.04 13.22 -3.84
C LYS A 412 -20.65 12.66 -3.66
N ASN A 413 -20.54 11.35 -3.41
CA ASN A 413 -19.28 10.66 -3.25
C ASN A 413 -19.04 9.75 -4.45
N TYR A 414 -17.85 9.83 -5.02
CA TYR A 414 -17.46 9.08 -6.21
C TYR A 414 -16.19 8.31 -5.96
N PHE A 415 -16.16 7.06 -6.38
CA PHE A 415 -14.99 6.19 -6.31
C PHE A 415 -14.69 5.61 -7.68
N TYR A 416 -13.52 5.98 -8.23
CA TYR A 416 -12.99 5.45 -9.47
C TYR A 416 -11.86 4.49 -9.21
N TYR A 417 -11.93 3.29 -9.75
CA TYR A 417 -10.89 2.29 -9.59
C TYR A 417 -10.68 1.48 -10.87
N LYS A 418 -9.51 0.87 -10.98
CA LYS A 418 -9.17 -0.04 -12.08
C LYS A 418 -9.49 -1.47 -11.71
N GLU A 419 -10.24 -2.15 -12.56
CA GLU A 419 -10.38 -3.59 -12.43
C GLU A 419 -9.17 -4.31 -13.03
N THR A 420 -8.53 -5.13 -12.22
CA THR A 420 -7.50 -6.05 -12.70
C THR A 420 -8.21 -7.20 -13.41
N LYS A 421 -7.77 -7.52 -14.65
CA LYS A 421 -8.29 -8.70 -15.37
C LYS A 421 -8.22 -9.92 -14.47
N ASP A 422 -9.29 -10.70 -14.46
CA ASP A 422 -9.44 -11.93 -13.69
C ASP A 422 -8.16 -12.76 -13.70
N GLN A 423 -7.45 -12.73 -12.59
CA GLN A 423 -6.52 -13.80 -12.30
C GLN A 423 -7.39 -14.97 -11.86
N THR A 424 -7.26 -16.08 -12.55
CA THR A 424 -7.93 -17.36 -12.23
C THR A 424 -7.84 -17.62 -10.73
N LEU A 425 -8.97 -17.39 -10.06
CA LEU A 425 -9.11 -17.37 -8.61
C LEU A 425 -8.82 -18.76 -8.05
N ARG A 426 -7.62 -18.94 -7.53
CA ARG A 426 -7.40 -19.94 -6.49
C ARG A 426 -8.07 -19.41 -5.21
N SER A 427 -8.76 -20.29 -4.50
CA SER A 427 -9.21 -20.01 -3.15
C SER A 427 -7.99 -19.60 -2.32
N TRP A 428 -7.88 -18.32 -1.97
CA TRP A 428 -6.75 -17.79 -1.25
C TRP A 428 -7.23 -17.23 0.08
N ASN A 429 -6.77 -17.85 1.16
CA ASN A 429 -7.09 -17.45 2.51
C ASN A 429 -5.92 -16.62 3.07
N PRO A 430 -6.11 -15.33 3.38
CA PRO A 430 -5.04 -14.46 3.85
C PRO A 430 -4.44 -14.90 5.19
N TYR A 431 -5.23 -15.52 6.08
CA TYR A 431 -4.75 -16.02 7.38
C TYR A 431 -3.82 -17.22 7.19
N HIS A 432 -4.19 -18.14 6.30
CA HIS A 432 -3.36 -19.28 5.98
C HIS A 432 -2.07 -18.85 5.27
N ALA A 433 -2.19 -17.96 4.29
CA ALA A 433 -1.04 -17.41 3.58
C ALA A 433 -0.06 -16.67 4.53
N PHE A 434 -0.60 -15.91 5.50
CA PHE A 434 0.21 -15.26 6.52
C PHE A 434 0.97 -16.28 7.37
N SER A 435 0.28 -17.28 7.90
CA SER A 435 0.85 -18.30 8.78
C SER A 435 1.91 -19.14 8.08
N GLU A 436 1.67 -19.57 6.84
CA GLU A 436 2.65 -20.33 6.05
C GLU A 436 3.88 -19.50 5.70
N THR A 437 3.66 -18.26 5.23
CA THR A 437 4.78 -17.38 4.87
C THR A 437 5.60 -17.02 6.09
N LYS A 438 4.97 -16.72 7.23
CA LYS A 438 5.67 -16.47 8.50
C LYS A 438 6.50 -17.67 8.94
N LYS A 439 5.95 -18.89 8.86
CA LYS A 439 6.65 -20.13 9.18
C LYS A 439 7.89 -20.31 8.30
N ASN A 440 7.76 -20.11 7.00
CA ASN A 440 8.87 -20.22 6.05
C ASN A 440 9.96 -19.17 6.34
N LEU A 441 9.58 -17.89 6.54
CA LEU A 441 10.51 -16.82 6.89
C LEU A 441 11.21 -17.09 8.22
N THR A 442 10.51 -17.63 9.22
CA THR A 442 11.10 -17.98 10.53
C THR A 442 12.09 -19.14 10.40
N THR A 443 11.80 -20.12 9.57
CA THR A 443 12.70 -21.24 9.29
C THR A 443 13.94 -20.74 8.54
N ASP A 444 13.74 -19.93 7.51
CA ASP A 444 14.82 -19.32 6.76
C ASP A 444 15.69 -18.42 7.65
N ALA A 445 15.10 -17.64 8.54
CA ALA A 445 15.83 -16.78 9.49
C ALA A 445 16.70 -17.57 10.46
N LYS A 446 16.24 -18.72 10.94
CA LYS A 446 17.03 -19.60 11.84
C LYS A 446 18.22 -20.26 11.16
N THR A 447 18.15 -20.48 9.86
CA THR A 447 19.27 -21.05 9.07
C THR A 447 20.31 -20.00 8.70
N PHE A 448 20.01 -18.72 8.99
CA PHE A 448 20.91 -17.60 8.74
C PHE A 448 21.66 -17.23 10.01
N ASP A 449 22.97 -17.46 10.01
CA ASP A 449 23.85 -16.79 10.95
C ASP A 449 23.87 -15.29 10.58
N VAL A 450 23.43 -14.44 11.53
CA VAL A 450 23.39 -12.97 11.36
C VAL A 450 24.78 -12.42 11.04
N ASN A 451 25.83 -13.14 11.42
CA ASN A 451 27.24 -12.80 11.16
C ASN A 451 27.74 -13.28 9.81
N ASP A 452 27.00 -14.16 9.11
CA ASP A 452 27.34 -14.64 7.79
C ASP A 452 26.89 -13.63 6.72
N THR A 453 27.81 -12.76 6.33
CA THR A 453 27.57 -11.68 5.34
C THR A 453 27.08 -12.19 3.98
N ASP A 454 27.44 -13.43 3.61
CA ASP A 454 27.04 -14.03 2.34
C ASP A 454 25.57 -14.45 2.30
N LYS A 455 24.94 -14.67 3.46
CA LYS A 455 23.56 -15.12 3.60
C LYS A 455 22.57 -13.97 3.79
N LYS A 456 23.00 -12.78 4.24
CA LYS A 456 22.14 -11.60 4.45
C LYS A 456 21.37 -11.12 3.20
N GLY A 457 21.73 -11.56 2.01
CA GLY A 457 21.07 -11.19 0.76
C GLY A 457 19.89 -12.07 0.36
N ILE A 458 19.59 -13.15 1.09
CA ILE A 458 18.61 -14.16 0.67
C ILE A 458 17.22 -13.86 1.26
N ILE A 459 17.14 -13.34 2.49
CA ILE A 459 15.89 -12.87 3.09
C ILE A 459 15.82 -11.35 2.90
N SER A 460 14.70 -10.88 2.37
CA SER A 460 14.48 -9.43 2.29
C SER A 460 14.52 -8.84 3.70
N THR A 461 15.45 -7.91 3.95
CA THR A 461 15.56 -7.14 5.20
C THR A 461 14.26 -6.44 5.58
N ARG A 462 13.30 -6.37 4.64
CA ARG A 462 11.94 -5.87 4.83
C ARG A 462 11.16 -6.67 5.87
N TYR A 463 11.34 -8.01 5.92
CA TYR A 463 10.54 -8.91 6.75
C TYR A 463 11.22 -9.30 8.06
N LEU A 464 12.42 -8.79 8.35
CA LEU A 464 13.15 -9.15 9.57
C LEU A 464 13.49 -7.90 10.38
N TYR A 465 13.37 -8.02 11.70
CA TYR A 465 13.97 -7.08 12.65
C TYR A 465 15.48 -7.29 12.72
N TYR A 466 16.24 -6.19 12.78
CA TYR A 466 17.71 -6.26 12.74
C TYR A 466 18.31 -6.84 14.04
N GLU A 467 17.65 -6.59 15.18
CA GLU A 467 18.18 -6.90 16.50
C GLU A 467 18.16 -8.40 16.83
N ASN A 468 17.13 -9.10 16.42
CA ASN A 468 16.88 -10.49 16.78
C ASN A 468 16.53 -11.41 15.61
N SER A 469 16.61 -10.92 14.39
CA SER A 469 16.22 -11.65 13.17
C SER A 469 14.80 -12.24 13.20
N SER A 470 13.92 -11.75 14.08
CA SER A 470 12.52 -12.16 14.11
C SER A 470 11.75 -11.57 12.92
N VAL A 471 10.64 -12.22 12.56
CA VAL A 471 9.81 -11.77 11.43
C VAL A 471 9.05 -10.50 11.77
N ASN A 472 9.12 -9.50 10.90
CA ASN A 472 8.30 -8.30 10.96
C ASN A 472 6.89 -8.61 10.45
N ASP A 473 6.00 -9.00 11.36
CA ASP A 473 4.63 -9.41 11.07
C ASP A 473 3.81 -8.30 10.39
N TYR A 474 4.07 -7.04 10.68
CA TYR A 474 3.33 -5.92 10.10
C TYR A 474 3.69 -5.69 8.62
N ALA A 475 4.97 -5.84 8.26
CA ALA A 475 5.39 -5.77 6.86
C ALA A 475 4.85 -6.96 6.07
N LEU A 476 4.82 -8.16 6.66
CA LEU A 476 4.23 -9.34 6.08
C LEU A 476 2.72 -9.16 5.89
N ALA A 477 2.01 -8.64 6.90
CA ALA A 477 0.58 -8.37 6.84
C ALA A 477 0.23 -7.36 5.73
N TYR A 478 1.06 -6.33 5.52
CA TYR A 478 0.87 -5.39 4.41
C TYR A 478 0.86 -6.09 3.04
N ASP A 479 1.85 -6.93 2.78
CA ASP A 479 1.96 -7.60 1.48
C ASP A 479 0.84 -8.63 1.27
N ILE A 480 0.49 -9.36 2.32
CA ILE A 480 -0.62 -10.31 2.30
C ILE A 480 -1.96 -9.58 2.08
N ALA A 481 -2.22 -8.48 2.80
CA ALA A 481 -3.43 -7.68 2.63
C ALA A 481 -3.52 -7.07 1.23
N SER A 482 -2.43 -6.47 0.75
CA SER A 482 -2.36 -5.88 -0.60
C SER A 482 -2.64 -6.92 -1.68
N THR A 483 -2.08 -8.12 -1.54
CA THR A 483 -2.36 -9.24 -2.45
C THR A 483 -3.81 -9.69 -2.37
N PHE A 484 -4.35 -9.85 -1.17
CA PHE A 484 -5.73 -10.28 -0.94
C PHE A 484 -6.74 -9.33 -1.59
N PHE A 485 -6.62 -8.03 -1.33
CA PHE A 485 -7.51 -7.04 -1.93
C PHE A 485 -7.30 -6.91 -3.45
N GLY A 486 -6.06 -6.99 -3.91
CA GLY A 486 -5.73 -6.99 -5.34
C GLY A 486 -6.37 -8.15 -6.12
N MET A 487 -6.58 -9.30 -5.46
CA MET A 487 -7.17 -10.51 -6.04
C MET A 487 -8.71 -10.58 -5.92
N MET A 488 -9.36 -9.65 -5.23
CA MET A 488 -10.82 -9.60 -5.15
C MET A 488 -11.43 -9.27 -6.50
N THR A 489 -12.53 -9.92 -6.83
CA THR A 489 -13.41 -9.48 -7.91
C THR A 489 -14.10 -8.17 -7.54
N LYS A 490 -14.67 -7.48 -8.54
CA LYS A 490 -15.48 -6.27 -8.31
C LYS A 490 -16.58 -6.52 -7.26
N GLN A 491 -17.30 -7.62 -7.37
CA GLN A 491 -18.38 -7.96 -6.44
C GLN A 491 -17.87 -8.23 -5.01
N GLU A 492 -16.77 -9.00 -4.87
CA GLU A 492 -16.16 -9.24 -3.58
C GLU A 492 -15.67 -7.94 -2.92
N TYR A 493 -15.08 -7.04 -3.70
CA TYR A 493 -14.60 -5.75 -3.20
C TYR A 493 -15.74 -4.84 -2.74
N ILE A 494 -16.84 -4.78 -3.51
CA ILE A 494 -18.06 -4.06 -3.12
C ILE A 494 -18.61 -4.63 -1.81
N HIS A 495 -18.82 -5.94 -1.73
CA HIS A 495 -19.31 -6.58 -0.51
C HIS A 495 -18.39 -6.35 0.69
N PHE A 496 -17.08 -6.34 0.49
CA PHE A 496 -16.15 -6.04 1.58
C PHE A 496 -16.34 -4.63 2.14
N LEU A 497 -16.50 -3.62 1.26
CA LEU A 497 -16.77 -2.23 1.66
C LEU A 497 -18.10 -2.10 2.41
N GLU A 498 -19.15 -2.75 1.91
CA GLU A 498 -20.49 -2.72 2.52
C GLU A 498 -20.54 -3.40 3.88
N LEU A 499 -19.96 -4.61 3.99
CA LEU A 499 -20.02 -5.42 5.20
C LEU A 499 -19.17 -4.87 6.34
N ASN A 500 -18.01 -4.29 6.04
CA ASN A 500 -17.02 -3.97 7.06
C ASN A 500 -16.87 -2.46 7.33
N TYR A 501 -17.21 -1.60 6.35
CA TYR A 501 -16.87 -0.18 6.46
C TYR A 501 -18.05 0.76 6.35
N ASN A 502 -19.26 0.24 6.37
CA ASN A 502 -20.47 1.06 6.32
C ASN A 502 -20.49 2.02 5.11
N ILE A 503 -20.02 1.53 3.96
CA ILE A 503 -20.09 2.19 2.67
C ILE A 503 -21.19 1.50 1.87
N ASN A 504 -22.16 2.26 1.37
CA ASN A 504 -23.24 1.76 0.53
C ASN A 504 -22.95 2.11 -0.93
N ILE A 505 -22.76 1.10 -1.78
CA ILE A 505 -22.53 1.33 -3.20
C ILE A 505 -23.87 1.45 -3.91
N ILE A 506 -24.33 2.70 -4.12
CA ILE A 506 -25.65 2.99 -4.71
C ILE A 506 -25.72 2.76 -6.21
N GLU A 507 -24.60 2.88 -6.91
CA GLU A 507 -24.52 2.72 -8.35
C GLU A 507 -23.13 2.23 -8.75
N VAL A 508 -23.07 1.31 -9.72
CA VAL A 508 -21.83 0.86 -10.34
C VAL A 508 -21.86 1.19 -11.82
N LYS A 509 -20.91 2.03 -12.27
CA LYS A 509 -20.71 2.39 -13.68
C LYS A 509 -19.47 1.68 -14.21
N ASP A 510 -19.59 1.11 -15.41
CA ASP A 510 -18.48 0.53 -16.13
C ASP A 510 -18.17 1.41 -17.36
N HIS A 511 -17.07 2.15 -17.31
CA HIS A 511 -16.51 2.79 -18.49
C HIS A 511 -15.51 1.84 -19.17
N THR A 512 -16.02 0.77 -19.78
CA THR A 512 -15.22 -0.07 -20.67
C THR A 512 -14.93 0.71 -21.93
N LEU A 513 -13.66 0.97 -22.16
CA LEU A 513 -13.14 1.71 -23.31
C LEU A 513 -13.71 1.18 -24.63
N THR A 514 -14.48 1.97 -25.32
CA THR A 514 -14.33 2.12 -26.75
C THR A 514 -12.85 2.50 -26.99
N LYS A 515 -12.19 1.78 -27.89
CA LYS A 515 -10.79 2.01 -28.32
C LYS A 515 -10.58 3.45 -28.78
N ILE A 516 -10.39 4.39 -27.88
CA ILE A 516 -10.09 5.79 -28.21
C ILE A 516 -8.87 6.22 -27.41
N ASP A 517 -7.82 6.63 -28.13
CA ASP A 517 -6.70 7.45 -27.71
C ASP A 517 -5.54 6.84 -26.91
N THR A 518 -4.98 5.75 -27.40
CA THR A 518 -3.58 5.43 -27.04
C THR A 518 -2.54 6.22 -27.87
N THR A 519 -2.95 6.87 -28.94
CA THR A 519 -2.05 7.62 -29.85
C THR A 519 -1.72 9.00 -29.30
N GLU A 520 -2.70 9.79 -28.87
CA GLU A 520 -2.46 11.13 -28.32
C GLU A 520 -1.65 11.13 -27.01
N SER A 521 -1.88 10.14 -26.13
CA SER A 521 -1.12 10.08 -24.86
C SER A 521 0.34 9.64 -25.06
N LYS A 522 0.64 8.88 -26.11
CA LYS A 522 2.01 8.52 -26.48
C LYS A 522 2.75 9.71 -27.08
N GLU A 523 2.14 10.44 -27.97
CA GLU A 523 2.70 11.63 -28.58
C GLU A 523 2.96 12.75 -27.56
N GLN A 524 2.01 12.98 -26.65
CA GLN A 524 2.19 13.98 -25.58
C GLN A 524 3.27 13.54 -24.59
N SER A 525 3.33 12.26 -24.23
CA SER A 525 4.41 11.71 -23.40
C SER A 525 5.76 11.81 -24.08
N GLU A 526 5.84 11.63 -25.39
CA GLU A 526 7.09 11.78 -26.14
C GLU A 526 7.51 13.24 -26.27
N LYS A 527 6.58 14.15 -26.54
CA LYS A 527 6.84 15.60 -26.55
C LYS A 527 7.34 16.11 -25.22
N ASN A 528 6.74 15.66 -24.09
CA ASN A 528 7.19 16.04 -22.76
C ASN A 528 8.58 15.49 -22.43
N LYS A 529 8.92 14.28 -22.89
CA LYS A 529 10.26 13.69 -22.72
C LYS A 529 11.32 14.45 -23.50
N ILE A 530 10.99 14.89 -24.71
CA ILE A 530 11.87 15.70 -25.56
C ILE A 530 12.11 17.05 -24.87
N LEU A 531 11.05 17.69 -24.34
CA LEU A 531 11.13 18.98 -23.64
C LEU A 531 12.03 18.87 -22.41
N VAL A 532 11.83 17.85 -21.56
CA VAL A 532 12.65 17.59 -20.37
C VAL A 532 14.12 17.41 -20.72
N ALA A 533 14.41 16.63 -21.75
CA ALA A 533 15.78 16.41 -22.20
C ALA A 533 16.42 17.69 -22.79
N THR A 534 15.67 18.45 -23.56
CA THR A 534 16.13 19.71 -24.14
C THR A 534 16.44 20.74 -23.06
N GLN A 535 15.60 20.87 -22.06
CA GLN A 535 15.84 21.82 -20.95
C GLN A 535 17.02 21.38 -20.07
N TRP A 536 17.19 20.09 -19.81
CA TRP A 536 18.37 19.56 -19.13
C TRP A 536 19.68 19.91 -19.86
N LEU A 537 19.65 19.90 -21.17
CA LEU A 537 20.84 20.17 -22.01
C LEU A 537 21.15 21.65 -22.14
N ASN A 538 20.10 22.48 -22.31
CA ASN A 538 20.28 23.89 -22.62
C ASN A 538 20.39 24.79 -21.39
N ASN A 539 19.77 24.38 -20.28
CA ASN A 539 19.60 25.18 -19.06
C ASN A 539 19.95 24.36 -17.81
N LYS A 540 21.05 23.59 -17.87
CA LYS A 540 21.46 22.63 -16.83
C LYS A 540 21.56 23.30 -15.44
N ASP A 541 22.18 24.47 -15.36
CA ASP A 541 22.41 25.17 -14.11
C ASP A 541 21.09 25.67 -13.48
N GLU A 542 20.20 26.26 -14.26
CA GLU A 542 18.87 26.64 -13.79
C GLU A 542 18.02 25.43 -13.38
N VAL A 543 18.13 24.31 -14.12
CA VAL A 543 17.43 23.08 -13.77
C VAL A 543 17.97 22.49 -12.47
N LEU A 544 19.26 22.53 -12.23
CA LEU A 544 19.87 22.07 -10.98
C LEU A 544 19.52 22.96 -9.80
N ASP A 545 19.49 24.28 -9.98
CA ASP A 545 19.03 25.23 -8.96
C ASP A 545 17.54 25.03 -8.63
N ALA A 546 16.68 24.87 -9.65
CA ALA A 546 15.27 24.54 -9.44
C ALA A 546 15.12 23.20 -8.71
N LEU A 547 15.90 22.20 -9.07
CA LEU A 547 15.90 20.89 -8.44
C LEU A 547 16.31 20.99 -6.96
N TYR A 548 17.34 21.79 -6.65
CA TYR A 548 17.78 22.05 -5.29
C TYR A 548 16.70 22.78 -4.47
N VAL A 549 16.14 23.86 -5.01
CA VAL A 549 15.08 24.64 -4.34
C VAL A 549 13.85 23.79 -4.05
N ILE A 550 13.47 22.87 -4.95
CA ILE A 550 12.32 21.99 -4.79
C ILE A 550 12.60 20.86 -3.80
N THR A 551 13.81 20.29 -3.79
CA THR A 551 14.12 19.08 -3.01
C THR A 551 14.77 19.37 -1.66
N ASP A 552 15.38 20.56 -1.48
CA ASP A 552 16.22 20.93 -0.34
C ASP A 552 17.29 19.86 -0.01
N ASN A 553 17.85 19.24 -1.07
CA ASN A 553 18.75 18.12 -0.93
C ASN A 553 20.21 18.59 -0.77
N LEU A 554 20.74 18.49 0.45
CA LEU A 554 22.13 18.88 0.78
C LEU A 554 23.20 18.13 -0.02
N ASP A 555 22.94 16.90 -0.47
CA ASP A 555 23.89 16.16 -1.32
C ASP A 555 23.90 16.75 -2.75
N LEU A 556 22.77 17.25 -3.22
CA LEU A 556 22.68 17.97 -4.47
C LEU A 556 23.48 19.29 -4.38
N LYS A 557 23.31 20.04 -3.29
CA LYS A 557 24.05 21.29 -3.04
C LYS A 557 25.57 21.11 -3.03
N LYS A 558 26.06 19.98 -2.54
CA LYS A 558 27.49 19.64 -2.55
C LYS A 558 28.03 19.25 -3.93
N SER A 559 27.16 18.75 -4.80
CA SER A 559 27.51 18.26 -6.12
C SER A 559 27.37 19.29 -7.23
N ILE A 560 26.74 20.42 -6.94
CA ILE A 560 26.68 21.61 -7.80
C ILE A 560 27.39 22.76 -7.08
N ASP A 561 28.18 23.52 -7.82
CA ASP A 561 28.61 24.84 -7.34
C ASP A 561 27.35 25.73 -7.37
N TYR A 562 26.60 25.72 -6.25
CA TYR A 562 25.33 26.42 -6.14
C TYR A 562 25.52 27.91 -6.41
N ILE A 563 24.99 28.37 -7.54
CA ILE A 563 25.16 29.73 -8.01
C ILE A 563 24.09 30.67 -7.44
N GLY A 564 23.01 30.11 -6.89
CA GLY A 564 21.90 30.90 -6.32
C GLY A 564 21.09 31.62 -7.39
N LEU A 565 21.02 31.03 -8.58
CA LEU A 565 20.17 31.53 -9.65
C LEU A 565 18.71 31.45 -9.19
N ASN A 566 17.91 32.46 -9.48
CA ASN A 566 16.46 32.34 -9.39
C ASN A 566 15.96 31.67 -10.68
N PRO A 567 15.62 30.38 -10.66
CA PRO A 567 15.16 29.72 -11.88
C PRO A 567 13.90 30.40 -12.40
N SER A 568 13.76 30.51 -13.70
CA SER A 568 12.56 31.05 -14.32
C SER A 568 11.33 30.22 -13.92
N ASP A 569 10.16 30.87 -13.83
CA ASP A 569 8.91 30.19 -13.47
C ASP A 569 8.64 28.97 -14.37
N ASP A 570 9.03 29.05 -15.65
CA ASP A 570 8.86 27.97 -16.61
C ASP A 570 9.76 26.77 -16.31
N ILE A 571 11.01 27.00 -15.96
CA ILE A 571 11.95 25.93 -15.58
C ILE A 571 11.58 25.36 -14.22
N TYR A 572 11.22 26.19 -13.24
CA TYR A 572 10.75 25.74 -11.93
C TYR A 572 9.51 24.82 -12.08
N ASN A 573 8.52 25.24 -12.87
CA ASN A 573 7.32 24.44 -13.12
C ASN A 573 7.62 23.15 -13.88
N LEU A 574 8.54 23.19 -14.84
CA LEU A 574 8.93 21.99 -15.59
C LEU A 574 9.66 20.99 -14.70
N VAL A 575 10.60 21.44 -13.86
CA VAL A 575 11.34 20.59 -12.92
C VAL A 575 10.41 20.02 -11.87
N SER A 576 9.53 20.83 -11.29
CA SER A 576 8.53 20.40 -10.32
C SER A 576 7.61 19.29 -10.90
N THR A 577 7.17 19.47 -12.14
CA THR A 577 6.29 18.50 -12.83
C THR A 577 7.00 17.20 -13.18
N ASN A 578 8.30 17.25 -13.43
CA ASN A 578 9.12 16.11 -13.87
C ASN A 578 10.22 15.74 -12.86
N LEU A 579 10.04 16.08 -11.59
CA LEU A 579 11.02 15.99 -10.51
C LEU A 579 11.83 14.70 -10.52
N LYS A 580 11.16 13.56 -10.52
CA LYS A 580 11.81 12.24 -10.51
C LYS A 580 12.65 11.98 -11.76
N THR A 581 12.28 12.55 -12.90
CA THR A 581 13.04 12.43 -14.14
C THR A 581 14.32 13.25 -14.08
N PHE A 582 14.24 14.47 -13.59
CA PHE A 582 15.40 15.33 -13.41
C PHE A 582 16.35 14.85 -12.30
N GLU A 583 15.84 14.35 -11.16
CA GLU A 583 16.68 13.70 -10.15
C GLU A 583 17.44 12.49 -10.72
N ASN A 584 16.80 11.68 -11.56
CA ASN A 584 17.44 10.54 -12.19
C ASN A 584 18.49 10.97 -13.24
N LEU A 585 18.23 12.04 -13.98
CA LEU A 585 19.20 12.62 -14.93
C LEU A 585 20.41 13.14 -14.18
N HIS A 586 20.21 13.92 -13.09
CA HIS A 586 21.30 14.41 -12.25
C HIS A 586 22.13 13.26 -11.66
N LYS A 587 21.52 12.29 -10.99
CA LYS A 587 22.23 11.12 -10.45
C LYS A 587 23.01 10.37 -11.50
N SER A 588 22.54 10.37 -12.73
CA SER A 588 23.17 9.70 -13.85
C SER A 588 24.34 10.51 -14.43
N SER A 589 24.21 11.84 -14.50
CA SER A 589 25.31 12.70 -14.94
C SER A 589 26.48 12.63 -13.96
N VAL A 590 26.24 12.70 -12.65
CA VAL A 590 27.25 12.56 -11.60
C VAL A 590 28.01 11.20 -11.71
N VAL A 591 27.29 10.12 -11.99
CA VAL A 591 27.91 8.79 -12.17
C VAL A 591 28.77 8.76 -13.44
N LEU A 592 28.30 9.35 -14.54
CA LEU A 592 29.03 9.39 -15.82
C LEU A 592 30.27 10.30 -15.73
N GLU A 593 30.17 11.43 -15.06
CA GLU A 593 31.29 12.34 -14.80
C GLU A 593 32.40 11.66 -13.99
N ARG A 594 32.03 10.91 -12.93
CA ARG A 594 32.99 10.13 -12.12
C ARG A 594 33.68 9.01 -12.88
N LEU A 595 33.03 8.50 -13.91
CA LEU A 595 33.58 7.44 -14.78
C LEU A 595 34.46 8.00 -15.88
N GLY A 596 34.73 9.31 -15.92
CA GLY A 596 35.57 9.97 -16.90
C GLY A 596 34.95 9.97 -18.31
N VAL A 597 33.63 9.87 -18.40
CA VAL A 597 32.93 9.97 -19.68
C VAL A 597 32.73 11.45 -20.00
N ASN A 598 33.74 12.04 -20.65
CA ASN A 598 33.74 13.46 -21.06
C ASN A 598 32.67 13.82 -22.12
N GLU A 599 31.80 12.90 -22.49
CA GLU A 599 30.80 13.06 -23.55
C GLU A 599 29.36 12.87 -23.08
N VAL A 600 29.06 13.07 -21.78
CA VAL A 600 27.71 12.91 -21.24
C VAL A 600 26.70 13.74 -22.03
N ASP A 601 27.06 15.00 -22.27
CA ASP A 601 26.23 15.95 -23.02
C ASP A 601 26.18 15.59 -24.51
N ASN A 602 27.27 15.14 -25.10
CA ASN A 602 27.30 14.70 -26.50
C ASN A 602 26.54 13.41 -26.75
N ILE A 603 26.55 12.44 -25.81
CA ILE A 603 25.75 11.22 -25.88
C ILE A 603 24.25 11.55 -25.78
N LEU A 604 23.90 12.57 -25.03
CA LEU A 604 22.54 13.09 -24.92
C LEU A 604 22.16 13.97 -26.12
N ILE A 605 23.07 14.81 -26.62
CA ILE A 605 22.87 15.83 -27.69
C ILE A 605 22.90 15.24 -29.10
N ASP A 606 23.82 14.39 -29.46
CA ASP A 606 23.95 13.85 -30.85
C ASP A 606 22.76 13.00 -31.27
N LYS A 607 22.04 12.43 -30.28
CA LYS A 607 20.83 11.67 -30.56
C LYS A 607 19.57 12.54 -30.58
N ALA A 608 19.56 13.67 -29.90
CA ALA A 608 18.43 14.62 -29.93
C ALA A 608 18.29 15.34 -31.28
N LYS A 609 19.39 15.54 -32.01
CA LYS A 609 19.41 16.24 -33.32
C LYS A 609 18.99 15.38 -34.52
N LYS A 610 18.98 14.06 -34.43
CA LYS A 610 18.79 13.17 -35.59
C LYS A 610 17.68 12.13 -35.55
N LYS A 611 17.11 11.84 -34.37
CA LYS A 611 15.91 10.97 -34.16
C LYS A 611 15.33 11.24 -32.78
N PRO A 612 14.05 10.88 -32.53
CA PRO A 612 13.51 10.97 -31.18
C PRO A 612 14.42 10.24 -30.18
N ILE A 613 14.74 10.91 -29.09
CA ILE A 613 15.66 10.42 -28.04
C ILE A 613 15.15 9.06 -27.59
N ASP A 614 15.87 7.99 -27.90
CA ASP A 614 15.56 6.66 -27.38
C ASP A 614 15.97 6.57 -25.90
N ILE A 615 15.07 7.11 -25.06
CA ILE A 615 15.22 7.08 -23.60
C ILE A 615 15.44 5.66 -23.06
N ARG A 616 15.00 4.62 -23.78
CA ARG A 616 15.27 3.22 -23.39
C ARG A 616 16.75 2.91 -23.51
N ASN A 617 17.41 3.36 -24.58
CA ASN A 617 18.85 3.17 -24.75
C ASN A 617 19.67 3.99 -23.75
N ILE A 618 19.24 5.22 -23.44
CA ILE A 618 19.88 6.02 -22.41
C ILE A 618 19.73 5.35 -21.04
N LYS A 619 18.53 4.94 -20.65
CA LYS A 619 18.30 4.19 -19.40
C LYS A 619 19.10 2.89 -19.34
N ARG A 620 19.29 2.20 -20.47
CA ARG A 620 20.16 1.01 -20.54
C ARG A 620 21.62 1.35 -20.26
N LYS A 621 22.17 2.38 -20.91
CA LYS A 621 23.54 2.82 -20.68
C LYS A 621 23.77 3.31 -19.26
N ILE A 622 22.85 4.14 -18.73
CA ILE A 622 22.87 4.59 -17.34
C ILE A 622 22.90 3.39 -16.39
N LYS A 623 22.05 2.38 -16.61
CA LYS A 623 22.03 1.19 -15.76
C LYS A 623 23.32 0.37 -15.87
N LEU A 624 23.90 0.28 -17.07
CA LEU A 624 25.20 -0.32 -17.26
C LEU A 624 26.27 0.41 -16.43
N TYR A 625 26.37 1.73 -16.55
CA TYR A 625 27.35 2.53 -15.82
C TYR A 625 27.14 2.49 -14.30
N GLN A 626 25.90 2.51 -13.82
CA GLN A 626 25.60 2.30 -12.40
C GLN A 626 26.11 0.96 -11.88
N ASN A 627 25.95 -0.11 -12.68
CA ASN A 627 26.45 -1.43 -12.33
C ASN A 627 27.99 -1.46 -12.34
N LEU A 628 28.63 -0.77 -13.30
CA LEU A 628 30.09 -0.65 -13.37
C LEU A 628 30.64 0.17 -12.20
N ASP A 629 29.98 1.26 -11.81
CA ASP A 629 30.37 2.05 -10.63
C ASP A 629 30.29 1.21 -9.34
N ILE A 630 29.22 0.43 -9.17
CA ILE A 630 29.09 -0.51 -8.03
C ILE A 630 30.23 -1.55 -8.04
N ILE A 631 30.63 -2.04 -9.20
CA ILE A 631 31.73 -3.01 -9.32
C ILE A 631 33.07 -2.37 -8.98
N ASN A 632 33.34 -1.17 -9.50
CA ASN A 632 34.63 -0.50 -9.38
C ASN A 632 34.79 0.28 -8.08
N ASN A 633 33.73 0.94 -7.60
CA ASN A 633 33.74 1.87 -6.48
C ASN A 633 32.57 1.65 -5.52
N PRO A 634 32.47 0.50 -4.81
CA PRO A 634 31.38 0.27 -3.86
C PRO A 634 31.49 1.25 -2.69
N LYS A 635 30.39 1.97 -2.41
CA LYS A 635 30.31 3.02 -1.38
C LYS A 635 29.66 2.57 -0.10
N SER A 636 29.01 1.42 -0.11
CA SER A 636 28.25 0.88 1.02
C SER A 636 28.41 -0.65 1.09
N LYS A 637 28.10 -1.23 2.26
CA LYS A 637 28.02 -2.71 2.41
C LYS A 637 27.03 -3.33 1.41
N THR A 638 25.97 -2.61 1.04
CA THR A 638 25.00 -3.05 0.02
C THR A 638 25.61 -3.05 -1.37
N ASP A 639 26.47 -2.07 -1.69
CA ASP A 639 27.18 -2.02 -2.96
C ASP A 639 28.22 -3.14 -3.07
N GLU A 640 28.92 -3.45 -1.99
CA GLU A 640 29.84 -4.59 -1.92
C GLU A 640 29.13 -5.93 -2.23
N LEU A 641 27.96 -6.15 -1.62
CA LEU A 641 27.15 -7.33 -1.91
C LEU A 641 26.66 -7.37 -3.37
N ASN A 642 26.25 -6.23 -3.91
CA ASN A 642 25.83 -6.13 -5.30
C ASN A 642 27.01 -6.33 -6.27
N LYS A 643 28.20 -5.83 -5.95
CA LYS A 643 29.45 -6.09 -6.66
C LYS A 643 29.72 -7.58 -6.77
N ILE A 644 29.71 -8.30 -5.65
CA ILE A 644 29.92 -9.75 -5.61
C ILE A 644 28.91 -10.48 -6.49
N LYS A 645 27.62 -10.09 -6.43
CA LYS A 645 26.56 -10.70 -7.25
C LYS A 645 26.76 -10.44 -8.74
N LEU A 646 27.09 -9.20 -9.13
CA LEU A 646 27.34 -8.82 -10.50
C LEU A 646 28.56 -9.59 -11.07
N LEU A 647 29.63 -9.71 -10.30
CA LEU A 647 30.84 -10.46 -10.70
C LEU A 647 30.55 -11.96 -10.83
N LYS A 648 29.83 -12.57 -9.89
CA LYS A 648 29.40 -13.97 -9.99
C LYS A 648 28.51 -14.21 -11.21
N PHE A 649 27.58 -13.27 -11.53
CA PHE A 649 26.78 -13.36 -12.74
C PHE A 649 27.62 -13.32 -14.00
N ILE A 650 28.55 -12.36 -14.11
CA ILE A 650 29.43 -12.22 -15.26
C ILE A 650 30.24 -13.50 -15.47
N ALA A 651 30.85 -14.04 -14.41
CA ALA A 651 31.63 -15.26 -14.46
C ALA A 651 30.78 -16.48 -14.90
N ALA A 652 29.58 -16.62 -14.41
CA ALA A 652 28.64 -17.67 -14.80
C ALA A 652 28.15 -17.51 -16.25
N ALA A 653 27.82 -16.29 -16.66
CA ALA A 653 27.33 -15.99 -18.00
C ALA A 653 28.38 -16.16 -19.08
N LYS A 654 29.68 -15.89 -18.79
CA LYS A 654 30.80 -16.15 -19.70
C LYS A 654 30.96 -17.64 -20.09
N LYS A 655 30.54 -18.55 -19.22
CA LYS A 655 30.61 -20.01 -19.43
C LYS A 655 29.43 -20.57 -20.24
N LEU A 656 28.45 -19.76 -20.60
CA LEU A 656 27.28 -20.21 -21.35
C LEU A 656 27.63 -20.48 -22.81
N LYS A 657 27.28 -21.68 -23.29
CA LYS A 657 27.43 -22.04 -24.72
C LYS A 657 26.51 -21.22 -25.63
N THR A 658 25.33 -20.87 -25.13
CA THR A 658 24.32 -20.10 -25.86
C THR A 658 23.80 -18.95 -24.96
N ILE A 659 23.93 -17.73 -25.46
CA ILE A 659 23.47 -16.51 -24.77
C ILE A 659 22.12 -16.09 -25.34
N ASN A 660 21.07 -16.32 -24.58
CA ASN A 660 19.72 -15.86 -24.90
C ASN A 660 18.98 -15.44 -23.61
N LYS A 661 17.77 -14.91 -23.76
CA LYS A 661 16.96 -14.41 -22.63
C LYS A 661 16.77 -15.48 -21.53
N LYS A 662 16.48 -16.71 -21.92
CA LYS A 662 16.23 -17.82 -21.00
C LYS A 662 17.49 -18.22 -20.23
N THR A 663 18.64 -18.31 -20.88
CA THR A 663 19.91 -18.70 -20.27
C THR A 663 20.45 -17.62 -19.33
N LEU A 664 20.38 -16.33 -19.71
CA LEU A 664 20.84 -15.22 -18.85
C LEU A 664 19.96 -15.06 -17.59
N PHE A 665 18.63 -15.12 -17.75
CA PHE A 665 17.75 -15.06 -16.57
C PHE A 665 17.91 -16.27 -15.65
N ARG A 666 18.17 -17.46 -16.19
CA ARG A 666 18.45 -18.63 -15.37
C ARG A 666 19.70 -18.41 -14.51
N GLU A 667 20.78 -17.89 -15.06
CA GLU A 667 22.01 -17.62 -14.29
C GLU A 667 21.81 -16.48 -13.29
N TRP A 668 21.09 -15.41 -13.66
CA TRP A 668 20.74 -14.34 -12.74
C TRP A 668 19.89 -14.84 -11.56
N ASN A 669 18.87 -15.64 -11.83
CA ASN A 669 17.96 -16.17 -10.81
C ASN A 669 18.64 -17.17 -9.85
N LYS A 670 19.69 -17.88 -10.30
CA LYS A 670 20.51 -18.72 -9.40
C LYS A 670 21.16 -17.92 -8.27
N LEU A 671 21.41 -16.64 -8.48
CA LEU A 671 21.99 -15.75 -7.48
C LEU A 671 20.97 -15.24 -6.46
N ARG A 672 19.72 -15.70 -6.54
CA ARG A 672 18.59 -15.34 -5.66
C ARG A 672 18.53 -13.84 -5.35
N CYS A 673 18.62 -13.01 -6.39
CA CYS A 673 18.52 -11.57 -6.25
C CYS A 673 17.03 -11.19 -6.17
N ASN A 674 16.54 -10.77 -5.00
CA ASN A 674 15.18 -10.26 -4.79
C ASN A 674 14.94 -8.85 -5.35
N SER A 675 15.89 -8.26 -6.05
CA SER A 675 15.64 -7.03 -6.82
C SER A 675 14.84 -7.36 -8.07
N LYS A 676 13.96 -6.44 -8.51
CA LYS A 676 13.25 -6.54 -9.79
C LYS A 676 14.21 -7.08 -10.85
N ASN A 677 13.84 -8.17 -11.51
CA ASN A 677 14.65 -8.78 -12.53
C ASN A 677 15.16 -7.70 -13.51
N PRO A 678 16.48 -7.54 -13.70
CA PRO A 678 16.99 -6.59 -14.67
C PRO A 678 16.48 -6.99 -16.06
N SER A 679 16.32 -6.03 -16.95
CA SER A 679 15.90 -6.37 -18.30
C SER A 679 16.99 -7.26 -18.97
N TYR A 680 16.56 -8.12 -19.89
CA TYR A 680 17.48 -8.96 -20.68
C TYR A 680 18.62 -8.13 -21.29
N ASN A 681 18.28 -6.97 -21.83
CA ASN A 681 19.24 -6.07 -22.45
C ASN A 681 20.27 -5.51 -21.47
N ASN A 682 19.88 -5.22 -20.23
CA ASN A 682 20.82 -4.74 -19.21
C ASN A 682 21.84 -5.83 -18.82
N LEU A 683 21.39 -7.08 -18.72
CA LEU A 683 22.29 -8.21 -18.46
C LEU A 683 23.22 -8.48 -19.64
N LEU A 684 22.71 -8.34 -20.86
CA LEU A 684 23.48 -8.52 -22.07
C LEU A 684 24.55 -7.42 -22.25
N ASP A 685 24.19 -6.17 -21.97
CA ASP A 685 25.14 -5.04 -22.06
C ASP A 685 26.26 -5.17 -21.04
N LEU A 686 25.98 -5.58 -19.82
CA LEU A 686 26.98 -5.85 -18.80
C LEU A 686 27.91 -6.98 -19.22
N LEU A 687 27.38 -8.06 -19.77
CA LEU A 687 28.18 -9.19 -20.27
C LEU A 687 29.07 -8.79 -21.46
N ASN A 688 28.54 -8.01 -22.41
CA ASN A 688 29.26 -7.53 -23.57
C ASN A 688 30.38 -6.57 -23.17
N HIS A 689 30.14 -5.67 -22.20
CA HIS A 689 31.21 -4.79 -21.70
C HIS A 689 32.40 -5.58 -21.19
N TYR A 690 32.18 -6.65 -20.41
CA TYR A 690 33.28 -7.47 -19.86
C TYR A 690 33.82 -8.53 -20.81
N LYS A 691 33.20 -8.74 -21.97
CA LYS A 691 33.83 -9.52 -23.06
C LYS A 691 34.94 -8.75 -23.75
N HIS A 692 34.77 -7.44 -23.86
CA HIS A 692 35.76 -6.58 -24.58
C HIS A 692 36.78 -5.92 -23.63
N ASN A 693 36.50 -5.92 -22.33
CA ASN A 693 37.39 -5.40 -21.29
C ASN A 693 37.61 -6.48 -20.21
N PRO A 694 38.53 -7.39 -20.36
CA PRO A 694 38.79 -8.44 -19.39
C PRO A 694 39.46 -7.85 -18.14
N LEU A 695 38.72 -7.72 -17.06
CA LEU A 695 39.24 -7.51 -15.70
C LEU A 695 39.52 -8.83 -14.97
N PHE A 696 39.46 -9.97 -15.67
CA PHE A 696 39.72 -11.33 -15.17
C PHE A 696 40.43 -12.19 -16.17
#